data_36760e2225eeb21c13163fdc79351333
#
_entry.id   36760e2225eeb21c13163fdc79351333
#
_cell.length_a   1.000
_cell.length_b   1.000
_cell.length_c   1.000
_cell.angle_alpha   90.00
_cell.angle_beta   90.00
_cell.angle_gamma   90.00
#
_symmetry.space_group_name_H-M   'P 1'
#
loop_
_entity.id
_entity.type
_entity.pdbx_description
1 polymer ?
#
loop_
_entity_poly.entity_id
_entity_poly.type
_entity_poly.pdbx_seq_one_letter_code
_entity_poly.pdbx_strand_id
1 'polypeptide(L)'
;MSELFEKSIRTLELPAVLEKLAAKAVSQAAKDRCLKLTPSTDAEEVLRLLDETDAAKERLGLHGSPSFSGVKDVSAALTRADHGGMLNTRELLDIAGVLTASRRVSDYDAQRQGEETVLDRLFASLHTNKYLEEHIRSAILDEETIADTASNELADIRRKMRLAASKGRQILQRIISSPSYAKVLQEALITQRDGRFVVPVKAECKGSMPGLVHDISSSGATLFVEPMGVVQANNELKELEAREQKEIDRILRQLSAACAAQMENILWDYDILVHLDVIFARAQLSYQLNASRPEVRRRGGVTLRRARHPLLDQAKAVPITVELGQQFDTLVITGPNTGGKTVTLKTIGLLCLMAQCGLHVPADSGSAVRVFHRVLADVGDEQSIEQSLSTFSAHMSNIVQILREVDDQSLLLFDELGAGTDPIEGAALAIAIIESARSQGALIAATTHYAELKTFAMTTAGVENASCEFDVQTLRPTYRLLIGIPGKSNAFAISRRLGLDESVIQAAQAQMDSDSVRFEDVLTQLEEKRQRLEKAQAEADRLWRQREEDARKARTFREQMEKAKDNARTKGEAEAKRIVRQAQAQADEIFAQLDQLRRQQQKQLSFQELNDAKAAVRHSLNQAQDALHIHDQPQEPVYTPSRPIEVGDLVELPGVKMAASVLAVNNDGTLLLQAGKMKMTVKAQQVRLPEGQPKKKPAAPASGGSAKLNLQSRAASELDIRGYETLEAESVVENYIDSAVMAKLGTVTIIHGKGTGALRKAVHEMLKRNKAVKSFRLGRYGEGEAGVTVVELK
;
A
#
# COMPACT_ATOMS: atom_id res chain seq x y z
N MET A 1 21.41 -14.24 -20.28
CA MET A 1 20.63 -15.31 -19.60
C MET A 1 20.83 -16.63 -20.33
N SER A 2 20.81 -17.78 -19.63
CA SER A 2 20.81 -19.08 -20.30
C SER A 2 19.43 -19.37 -20.91
N GLU A 3 19.43 -20.19 -21.97
CA GLU A 3 18.16 -20.60 -22.65
C GLU A 3 17.19 -21.27 -21.67
N LEU A 4 17.73 -22.05 -20.73
CA LEU A 4 16.99 -22.73 -19.67
C LEU A 4 16.30 -21.73 -18.73
N PHE A 5 17.01 -20.66 -18.36
CA PHE A 5 16.41 -19.62 -17.52
C PHE A 5 15.30 -18.83 -18.25
N GLU A 6 15.49 -18.54 -19.54
CA GLU A 6 14.45 -17.93 -20.36
C GLU A 6 13.21 -18.83 -20.50
N LYS A 7 13.42 -20.16 -20.66
CA LYS A 7 12.33 -21.14 -20.64
C LYS A 7 11.58 -21.06 -19.30
N SER A 8 12.31 -21.05 -18.20
CA SER A 8 11.74 -20.97 -16.84
C SER A 8 10.93 -19.68 -16.62
N ILE A 9 11.41 -18.53 -17.09
CA ILE A 9 10.69 -17.24 -17.04
C ILE A 9 9.32 -17.35 -17.75
N ARG A 10 9.26 -18.02 -18.90
CA ARG A 10 8.01 -18.23 -19.65
C ARG A 10 7.09 -19.21 -18.91
N THR A 11 7.62 -20.31 -18.42
CA THR A 11 6.88 -21.33 -17.65
C THR A 11 6.27 -20.73 -16.37
N LEU A 12 6.98 -19.80 -15.71
CA LEU A 12 6.51 -19.07 -14.54
C LEU A 12 5.59 -17.87 -14.87
N GLU A 13 5.25 -17.67 -16.16
CA GLU A 13 4.28 -16.67 -16.62
C GLU A 13 4.67 -15.21 -16.36
N LEU A 14 5.97 -14.90 -16.22
CA LEU A 14 6.42 -13.51 -16.09
C LEU A 14 5.97 -12.64 -17.29
N PRO A 15 6.03 -13.09 -18.56
CA PRO A 15 5.56 -12.29 -19.69
C PRO A 15 4.12 -11.81 -19.55
N ALA A 16 3.21 -12.63 -19.01
CA ALA A 16 1.82 -12.24 -18.79
C ALA A 16 1.67 -11.13 -17.70
N VAL A 17 2.58 -11.09 -16.72
CA VAL A 17 2.66 -9.99 -15.75
C VAL A 17 3.20 -8.72 -16.42
N LEU A 18 4.20 -8.85 -17.29
CA LEU A 18 4.75 -7.72 -18.04
C LEU A 18 3.74 -7.12 -19.03
N GLU A 19 2.85 -7.94 -19.60
CA GLU A 19 1.72 -7.45 -20.41
C GLU A 19 0.75 -6.61 -19.54
N LYS A 20 0.42 -7.07 -18.34
CA LYS A 20 -0.37 -6.27 -17.39
C LYS A 20 0.32 -4.96 -17.00
N LEU A 21 1.65 -4.98 -16.87
CA LEU A 21 2.44 -3.79 -16.62
C LEU A 21 2.41 -2.83 -17.82
N ALA A 22 2.65 -3.33 -19.04
CA ALA A 22 2.62 -2.54 -20.26
C ALA A 22 1.25 -1.88 -20.50
N ALA A 23 0.16 -2.53 -20.11
CA ALA A 23 -1.17 -1.95 -20.15
C ALA A 23 -1.35 -0.74 -19.22
N LYS A 24 -0.46 -0.50 -18.25
CA LYS A 24 -0.47 0.68 -17.37
C LYS A 24 0.36 1.83 -17.91
N ALA A 25 1.33 1.56 -18.76
CA ALA A 25 2.13 2.59 -19.43
C ALA A 25 1.30 3.35 -20.48
N VAL A 26 1.58 4.63 -20.62
CA VAL A 26 0.86 5.54 -21.54
C VAL A 26 1.54 5.59 -22.91
N SER A 27 2.84 5.86 -22.94
CA SER A 27 3.62 5.96 -24.17
C SER A 27 3.96 4.58 -24.76
N GLN A 28 4.02 4.48 -26.10
CA GLN A 28 4.36 3.21 -26.77
C GLN A 28 5.76 2.73 -26.37
N ALA A 29 6.72 3.64 -26.30
CA ALA A 29 8.09 3.30 -25.89
C ALA A 29 8.16 2.73 -24.46
N ALA A 30 7.36 3.26 -23.51
CA ALA A 30 7.27 2.72 -22.17
C ALA A 30 6.63 1.32 -22.15
N LYS A 31 5.58 1.10 -22.97
CA LYS A 31 4.99 -0.25 -23.14
C LYS A 31 6.03 -1.25 -23.63
N ASP A 32 6.78 -0.87 -24.66
CA ASP A 32 7.81 -1.73 -25.23
C ASP A 32 8.94 -2.02 -24.23
N ARG A 33 9.33 -1.02 -23.41
CA ARG A 33 10.28 -1.20 -22.30
C ARG A 33 9.73 -2.13 -21.23
N CYS A 34 8.46 -1.98 -20.86
CA CYS A 34 7.81 -2.87 -19.89
C CYS A 34 7.83 -4.33 -20.34
N LEU A 35 7.53 -4.60 -21.61
CA LEU A 35 7.55 -5.95 -22.18
C LEU A 35 8.96 -6.57 -22.25
N LYS A 36 9.99 -5.74 -22.32
CA LYS A 36 11.40 -6.16 -22.39
C LYS A 36 12.10 -6.20 -21.03
N LEU A 37 11.39 -5.98 -19.94
CA LEU A 37 11.99 -6.08 -18.60
C LEU A 37 12.49 -7.49 -18.34
N THR A 38 13.70 -7.58 -17.81
CA THR A 38 14.34 -8.84 -17.43
C THR A 38 14.70 -8.78 -15.94
N PRO A 39 14.62 -9.91 -15.22
CA PRO A 39 15.03 -9.96 -13.83
C PRO A 39 16.52 -9.65 -13.67
N SER A 40 16.85 -8.66 -12.85
CA SER A 40 18.24 -8.34 -12.51
C SER A 40 18.78 -9.32 -11.46
N THR A 41 20.04 -9.69 -11.60
CA THR A 41 20.77 -10.51 -10.63
C THR A 41 21.63 -9.67 -9.67
N ASP A 42 21.64 -8.35 -9.86
CA ASP A 42 22.31 -7.41 -8.98
C ASP A 42 21.33 -6.88 -7.91
N ALA A 43 21.65 -7.18 -6.66
CA ALA A 43 20.81 -6.77 -5.53
C ALA A 43 20.73 -5.23 -5.35
N GLU A 44 21.77 -4.48 -5.73
CA GLU A 44 21.76 -3.01 -5.64
C GLU A 44 20.85 -2.43 -6.71
N GLU A 45 20.88 -2.96 -7.91
CA GLU A 45 19.97 -2.59 -8.97
C GLU A 45 18.52 -2.91 -8.61
N VAL A 46 18.26 -4.12 -8.09
CA VAL A 46 16.91 -4.51 -7.64
C VAL A 46 16.39 -3.56 -6.56
N LEU A 47 17.21 -3.20 -5.58
CA LEU A 47 16.85 -2.23 -4.54
C LEU A 47 16.51 -0.87 -5.15
N ARG A 48 17.35 -0.36 -6.05
CA ARG A 48 17.10 0.91 -6.74
C ARG A 48 15.77 0.91 -7.50
N LEU A 49 15.50 -0.17 -8.25
CA LEU A 49 14.25 -0.32 -9.01
C LEU A 49 13.01 -0.39 -8.10
N LEU A 50 13.12 -1.04 -6.95
CA LEU A 50 12.05 -1.10 -5.96
C LEU A 50 11.86 0.24 -5.23
N ASP A 51 12.94 0.97 -4.95
CA ASP A 51 12.88 2.33 -4.37
C ASP A 51 12.18 3.31 -5.31
N GLU A 52 12.48 3.24 -6.63
CA GLU A 52 11.80 4.02 -7.65
C GLU A 52 10.29 3.70 -7.68
N THR A 53 9.93 2.41 -7.61
CA THR A 53 8.54 1.95 -7.62
C THR A 53 7.79 2.38 -6.37
N ASP A 54 8.44 2.32 -5.20
CA ASP A 54 7.86 2.70 -3.91
C ASP A 54 7.62 4.22 -3.83
N ALA A 55 8.63 5.01 -4.23
CA ALA A 55 8.51 6.46 -4.33
C ALA A 55 7.39 6.89 -5.29
N ALA A 56 7.27 6.22 -6.45
CA ALA A 56 6.19 6.50 -7.40
C ALA A 56 4.82 6.10 -6.84
N LYS A 57 4.75 4.99 -6.11
CA LYS A 57 3.51 4.52 -5.47
C LYS A 57 3.03 5.51 -4.41
N GLU A 58 3.91 6.04 -3.61
CA GLU A 58 3.60 7.07 -2.62
C GLU A 58 3.09 8.35 -3.30
N ARG A 59 3.81 8.85 -4.31
CA ARG A 59 3.40 10.03 -5.09
C ARG A 59 2.06 9.84 -5.78
N LEU A 60 1.83 8.66 -6.36
CA LEU A 60 0.57 8.30 -6.99
C LEU A 60 -0.60 8.35 -6.00
N GLY A 61 -0.38 7.92 -4.76
CA GLY A 61 -1.38 7.97 -3.68
C GLY A 61 -1.72 9.38 -3.20
N LEU A 62 -0.74 10.30 -3.21
CA LEU A 62 -0.90 11.69 -2.73
C LEU A 62 -1.38 12.65 -3.81
N HIS A 63 -0.85 12.55 -5.02
CA HIS A 63 -1.01 13.56 -6.08
C HIS A 63 -1.60 12.99 -7.39
N GLY A 64 -1.89 11.69 -7.46
CA GLY A 64 -2.29 11.03 -8.68
C GLY A 64 -1.10 10.80 -9.64
N SER A 65 -1.39 10.40 -10.88
CA SER A 65 -0.36 10.11 -11.89
C SER A 65 -0.02 11.35 -12.71
N PRO A 66 1.28 11.62 -12.98
CA PRO A 66 1.65 12.59 -13.98
C PRO A 66 1.15 12.19 -15.36
N SER A 67 1.02 13.16 -16.26
CA SER A 67 0.50 12.92 -17.60
C SER A 67 1.63 12.73 -18.61
N PHE A 68 1.78 11.52 -19.12
CA PHE A 68 2.72 11.17 -20.21
C PHE A 68 2.06 11.21 -21.59
N SER A 69 0.87 11.82 -21.71
CA SER A 69 0.17 11.93 -23.00
C SER A 69 0.95 12.81 -23.96
N GLY A 70 1.11 12.34 -25.20
CA GLY A 70 1.84 13.06 -26.26
C GLY A 70 3.31 12.69 -26.37
N VAL A 71 3.84 11.80 -25.49
CA VAL A 71 5.20 11.29 -25.60
C VAL A 71 5.26 10.27 -26.72
N LYS A 72 5.91 10.62 -27.82
CA LYS A 72 6.17 9.77 -28.98
C LYS A 72 7.67 9.78 -29.29
N ASP A 73 8.14 8.76 -30.02
CA ASP A 73 9.51 8.70 -30.46
C ASP A 73 9.78 9.75 -31.52
N VAL A 74 10.64 10.70 -31.18
CA VAL A 74 11.04 11.83 -32.03
C VAL A 74 12.50 11.73 -32.48
N SER A 75 13.19 10.64 -32.15
CA SER A 75 14.63 10.49 -32.36
C SER A 75 15.01 10.59 -33.85
N ALA A 76 14.31 9.88 -34.73
CA ALA A 76 14.59 9.90 -36.16
C ALA A 76 14.31 11.27 -36.79
N ALA A 77 13.24 11.95 -36.34
CA ALA A 77 12.91 13.29 -36.82
C ALA A 77 13.97 14.32 -36.41
N LEU A 78 14.36 14.31 -35.15
CA LEU A 78 15.39 15.21 -34.63
C LEU A 78 16.75 14.98 -35.28
N THR A 79 17.17 13.72 -35.44
CA THR A 79 18.42 13.39 -36.17
C THR A 79 18.39 13.92 -37.62
N ARG A 80 17.25 13.81 -38.29
CA ARG A 80 17.11 14.36 -39.66
C ARG A 80 17.16 15.89 -39.66
N ALA A 81 16.53 16.54 -38.67
CA ALA A 81 16.57 18.00 -38.53
C ALA A 81 18.00 18.52 -38.26
N ASP A 82 18.76 17.84 -37.45
CA ASP A 82 20.15 18.14 -37.14
C ASP A 82 21.05 18.09 -38.38
N HIS A 83 20.75 17.17 -39.32
CA HIS A 83 21.39 17.12 -40.63
C HIS A 83 20.85 18.14 -41.63
N GLY A 84 20.03 19.10 -41.19
CA GLY A 84 19.46 20.16 -42.04
C GLY A 84 18.20 19.74 -42.79
N GLY A 85 17.62 18.59 -42.50
CA GLY A 85 16.35 18.13 -43.06
C GLY A 85 15.16 18.91 -42.54
N MET A 86 14.15 19.11 -43.36
CA MET A 86 12.89 19.76 -43.00
C MET A 86 11.96 18.72 -42.39
N LEU A 87 11.38 19.06 -41.23
CA LEU A 87 10.34 18.28 -40.53
C LEU A 87 8.97 18.66 -41.08
N ASN A 88 8.07 17.68 -41.13
CA ASN A 88 6.65 17.93 -41.44
C ASN A 88 5.87 18.38 -40.20
N THR A 89 4.63 18.79 -40.43
CA THR A 89 3.74 19.28 -39.37
C THR A 89 3.51 18.25 -38.26
N ARG A 90 3.31 16.99 -38.60
CA ARG A 90 3.12 15.89 -37.64
C ARG A 90 4.34 15.68 -36.74
N GLU A 91 5.54 15.64 -37.33
CA GLU A 91 6.80 15.47 -36.58
C GLU A 91 7.06 16.64 -35.63
N LEU A 92 6.76 17.86 -36.08
CA LEU A 92 6.87 19.05 -35.21
C LEU A 92 5.85 19.01 -34.08
N LEU A 93 4.60 18.56 -34.35
CA LEU A 93 3.59 18.37 -33.29
C LEU A 93 3.97 17.26 -32.30
N ASP A 94 4.59 16.17 -32.75
CA ASP A 94 5.08 15.10 -31.89
C ASP A 94 6.23 15.62 -30.98
N ILE A 95 7.14 16.46 -31.52
CA ILE A 95 8.16 17.15 -30.71
C ILE A 95 7.51 18.09 -29.69
N ALA A 96 6.52 18.89 -30.10
CA ALA A 96 5.77 19.75 -29.19
C ALA A 96 5.03 18.93 -28.13
N GLY A 97 4.60 17.70 -28.46
CA GLY A 97 4.03 16.74 -27.51
C GLY A 97 5.02 16.36 -26.41
N VAL A 98 6.26 16.05 -26.76
CA VAL A 98 7.34 15.75 -25.79
C VAL A 98 7.63 16.98 -24.91
N LEU A 99 7.78 18.17 -25.49
CA LEU A 99 8.01 19.40 -24.73
C LEU A 99 6.87 19.72 -23.75
N THR A 100 5.62 19.51 -24.21
CA THR A 100 4.43 19.68 -23.35
C THR A 100 4.45 18.68 -22.18
N ALA A 101 4.79 17.42 -22.47
CA ALA A 101 4.86 16.39 -21.44
C ALA A 101 5.98 16.69 -20.44
N SER A 102 7.17 17.08 -20.89
CA SER A 102 8.29 17.50 -20.04
C SER A 102 7.87 18.61 -19.07
N ARG A 103 7.23 19.67 -19.57
CA ARG A 103 6.71 20.76 -18.74
C ARG A 103 5.67 20.29 -17.74
N ARG A 104 4.66 19.51 -18.17
CA ARG A 104 3.60 18.99 -17.27
C ARG A 104 4.13 18.08 -16.18
N VAL A 105 5.11 17.25 -16.50
CA VAL A 105 5.74 16.35 -15.54
C VAL A 105 6.62 17.13 -14.56
N SER A 106 7.31 18.17 -15.03
CA SER A 106 8.04 19.12 -14.16
C SER A 106 7.08 19.91 -13.25
N ASP A 107 5.96 20.43 -13.78
CA ASP A 107 4.91 21.12 -13.00
C ASP A 107 4.29 20.20 -11.94
N TYR A 108 4.12 18.92 -12.25
CA TYR A 108 3.64 17.90 -11.29
C TYR A 108 4.61 17.75 -10.11
N ASP A 109 5.92 17.71 -10.37
CA ASP A 109 6.92 17.63 -9.30
C ASP A 109 7.00 18.91 -8.44
N ALA A 110 6.81 20.09 -9.05
CA ALA A 110 6.81 21.36 -8.33
C ALA A 110 5.70 21.50 -7.27
N GLN A 111 4.63 20.70 -7.37
CA GLN A 111 3.54 20.64 -6.38
C GLN A 111 3.85 19.73 -5.18
N ARG A 112 5.02 19.12 -5.15
CA ARG A 112 5.43 18.17 -4.12
C ARG A 112 5.46 18.80 -2.73
N GLN A 113 4.91 18.06 -1.76
CA GLN A 113 5.08 18.31 -0.33
C GLN A 113 5.64 17.01 0.29
N GLY A 114 6.77 17.06 0.93
CA GLY A 114 7.38 15.90 1.61
C GLY A 114 8.89 15.79 1.47
N GLU A 115 9.43 14.66 1.92
CA GLU A 115 10.86 14.35 1.87
C GLU A 115 11.35 14.09 0.44
N GLU A 116 12.65 14.27 0.22
CA GLU A 116 13.30 13.96 -1.05
C GLU A 116 13.27 12.44 -1.31
N THR A 117 12.96 12.08 -2.55
CA THR A 117 12.89 10.70 -3.02
C THR A 117 13.91 10.45 -4.12
N VAL A 118 14.12 9.17 -4.44
CA VAL A 118 15.02 8.79 -5.55
C VAL A 118 14.57 9.35 -6.92
N LEU A 119 13.28 9.69 -7.06
CA LEU A 119 12.71 10.24 -8.29
C LEU A 119 13.04 11.71 -8.52
N ASP A 120 13.37 12.48 -7.48
CA ASP A 120 13.59 13.92 -7.59
C ASP A 120 14.71 14.27 -8.57
N ARG A 121 15.74 13.43 -8.65
CA ARG A 121 16.81 13.59 -9.60
C ARG A 121 16.34 13.45 -11.05
N LEU A 122 15.41 12.55 -11.32
CA LEU A 122 14.83 12.36 -12.65
C LEU A 122 13.96 13.56 -13.04
N PHE A 123 13.12 14.04 -12.14
CA PHE A 123 12.30 15.22 -12.40
C PHE A 123 13.15 16.48 -12.59
N ALA A 124 14.17 16.69 -11.74
CA ALA A 124 15.07 17.84 -11.83
C ALA A 124 15.94 17.86 -13.10
N SER A 125 16.11 16.71 -13.77
CA SER A 125 16.89 16.59 -15.00
C SER A 125 16.08 16.94 -16.28
N LEU A 126 14.79 17.28 -16.16
CA LEU A 126 13.97 17.69 -17.28
C LEU A 126 14.27 19.13 -17.73
N HIS A 127 14.45 19.32 -19.04
CA HIS A 127 14.75 20.62 -19.66
C HIS A 127 13.49 21.19 -20.29
N THR A 128 12.71 21.97 -19.53
CA THR A 128 11.47 22.55 -20.07
C THR A 128 11.76 23.68 -21.05
N ASN A 129 11.20 23.63 -22.26
CA ASN A 129 11.32 24.70 -23.25
C ASN A 129 9.94 25.16 -23.74
N LYS A 130 9.29 25.96 -22.91
CA LYS A 130 7.97 26.53 -23.18
C LYS A 130 7.95 27.39 -24.44
N TYR A 131 9.03 28.14 -24.71
CA TYR A 131 9.11 28.99 -25.87
C TYR A 131 9.00 28.18 -27.18
N LEU A 132 9.78 27.10 -27.31
CA LEU A 132 9.73 26.23 -28.50
C LEU A 132 8.40 25.51 -28.61
N GLU A 133 7.84 25.01 -27.47
CA GLU A 133 6.51 24.39 -27.42
C GLU A 133 5.45 25.34 -27.98
N GLU A 134 5.37 26.57 -27.44
CA GLU A 134 4.39 27.57 -27.89
C GLU A 134 4.61 28.01 -29.31
N HIS A 135 5.85 28.15 -29.76
CA HIS A 135 6.18 28.51 -31.12
C HIS A 135 5.69 27.48 -32.14
N ILE A 136 5.91 26.19 -31.87
CA ILE A 136 5.40 25.13 -32.76
C ILE A 136 3.86 25.11 -32.72
N ARG A 137 3.23 25.14 -31.54
CA ARG A 137 1.77 25.07 -31.42
C ARG A 137 1.01 26.26 -31.97
N SER A 138 1.61 27.44 -31.89
CA SER A 138 1.02 28.66 -32.48
C SER A 138 1.13 28.67 -34.01
N ALA A 139 2.16 28.01 -34.55
CA ALA A 139 2.38 27.93 -36.00
C ALA A 139 1.60 26.76 -36.66
N ILE A 140 1.40 25.64 -35.96
CA ILE A 140 0.80 24.42 -36.49
C ILE A 140 -0.45 24.10 -35.65
N LEU A 141 -1.64 24.13 -36.30
CA LEU A 141 -2.91 23.85 -35.65
C LEU A 141 -3.19 22.34 -35.55
N ASP A 142 -2.95 21.65 -36.65
CA ASP A 142 -3.10 20.19 -36.77
C ASP A 142 -2.14 19.62 -37.84
N GLU A 143 -2.21 18.32 -38.12
CA GLU A 143 -1.31 17.63 -39.05
C GLU A 143 -1.31 18.21 -40.49
N GLU A 144 -2.38 18.87 -40.92
CA GLU A 144 -2.56 19.38 -42.29
C GLU A 144 -2.55 20.91 -42.32
N THR A 145 -2.74 21.59 -41.18
CA THR A 145 -3.06 23.02 -41.17
C THR A 145 -2.00 23.83 -40.43
N ILE A 146 -1.37 24.76 -41.15
CA ILE A 146 -0.53 25.83 -40.60
C ILE A 146 -1.40 27.04 -40.35
N ALA A 147 -1.24 27.65 -39.15
CA ALA A 147 -2.01 28.83 -38.75
C ALA A 147 -1.72 30.05 -39.65
N ASP A 148 -2.72 30.85 -39.92
CA ASP A 148 -2.53 32.14 -40.62
C ASP A 148 -1.54 33.03 -39.84
N THR A 149 -1.51 32.91 -38.51
CA THR A 149 -0.66 33.66 -37.60
C THR A 149 0.77 33.15 -37.53
N ALA A 150 1.11 32.06 -38.19
CA ALA A 150 2.47 31.49 -38.18
C ALA A 150 3.51 32.48 -38.76
N SER A 151 3.13 33.32 -39.68
CA SER A 151 3.90 34.51 -40.09
C SER A 151 2.99 35.62 -40.64
N ASN A 152 3.45 36.85 -40.53
CA ASN A 152 2.75 37.99 -41.10
C ASN A 152 2.62 37.85 -42.62
N GLU A 153 3.62 37.26 -43.27
CA GLU A 153 3.63 37.06 -44.72
C GLU A 153 2.59 36.02 -45.14
N LEU A 154 2.46 34.92 -44.43
CA LEU A 154 1.45 33.88 -44.68
C LEU A 154 0.03 34.45 -44.52
N ALA A 155 -0.19 35.24 -43.47
CA ALA A 155 -1.47 35.91 -43.26
C ALA A 155 -1.84 36.83 -44.40
N ASP A 156 -0.88 37.61 -44.93
CA ASP A 156 -1.08 38.53 -46.05
C ASP A 156 -1.35 37.77 -47.37
N ILE A 157 -0.58 36.72 -47.64
CA ILE A 157 -0.78 35.84 -48.77
C ILE A 157 -2.20 35.24 -48.77
N ARG A 158 -2.62 34.63 -47.71
CA ARG A 158 -3.93 34.00 -47.56
C ARG A 158 -5.07 35.02 -47.62
N ARG A 159 -4.86 36.23 -47.11
CA ARG A 159 -5.79 37.34 -47.27
C ARG A 159 -5.95 37.70 -48.75
N LYS A 160 -4.83 37.84 -49.50
CA LYS A 160 -4.83 38.10 -50.92
C LYS A 160 -5.49 36.99 -51.73
N MET A 161 -5.22 35.72 -51.39
CA MET A 161 -5.88 34.57 -52.00
C MET A 161 -7.41 34.61 -51.84
N ARG A 162 -7.89 34.90 -50.61
CA ARG A 162 -9.33 35.09 -50.36
C ARG A 162 -9.94 36.19 -51.19
N LEU A 163 -9.23 37.31 -51.38
CA LEU A 163 -9.67 38.45 -52.20
C LEU A 163 -9.69 38.07 -53.70
N ALA A 164 -8.63 37.40 -54.21
CA ALA A 164 -8.56 36.96 -55.61
C ALA A 164 -9.66 35.93 -55.92
N ALA A 165 -9.86 34.96 -55.03
CA ALA A 165 -10.93 33.96 -55.14
C ALA A 165 -12.33 34.59 -55.13
N SER A 166 -12.57 35.57 -54.24
CA SER A 166 -13.84 36.31 -54.18
C SER A 166 -14.09 37.09 -55.47
N LYS A 167 -13.06 37.78 -56.03
CA LYS A 167 -13.14 38.53 -57.25
C LYS A 167 -13.46 37.60 -58.45
N GLY A 168 -12.77 36.44 -58.51
CA GLY A 168 -13.03 35.44 -59.55
C GLY A 168 -14.47 34.90 -59.50
N ARG A 169 -14.96 34.58 -58.30
CA ARG A 169 -16.35 34.14 -58.09
C ARG A 169 -17.36 35.18 -58.43
N GLN A 170 -17.14 36.45 -58.10
CA GLN A 170 -18.06 37.55 -58.49
C GLN A 170 -18.16 37.71 -60.00
N ILE A 171 -17.04 37.60 -60.71
CA ILE A 171 -17.05 37.66 -62.20
C ILE A 171 -17.85 36.49 -62.77
N LEU A 172 -17.61 35.29 -62.28
CA LEU A 172 -18.32 34.07 -62.68
C LEU A 172 -19.81 34.15 -62.39
N GLN A 173 -20.15 34.66 -61.17
CA GLN A 173 -21.54 34.83 -60.73
C GLN A 173 -22.31 35.76 -61.70
N ARG A 174 -21.65 36.83 -62.18
CA ARG A 174 -22.22 37.70 -63.26
C ARG A 174 -22.42 36.96 -64.55
N ILE A 175 -21.49 36.07 -64.95
CA ILE A 175 -21.58 35.27 -66.14
C ILE A 175 -22.73 34.26 -66.05
N ILE A 176 -22.84 33.50 -65.01
CA ILE A 176 -23.87 32.45 -64.82
C ILE A 176 -25.28 33.04 -64.64
N SER A 177 -25.38 34.25 -64.10
CA SER A 177 -26.66 34.96 -63.92
C SER A 177 -27.08 35.78 -65.15
N SER A 178 -26.21 35.89 -66.17
CA SER A 178 -26.48 36.64 -67.44
C SER A 178 -27.38 35.84 -68.36
N PRO A 179 -28.53 36.42 -68.81
CA PRO A 179 -29.43 35.78 -69.74
C PRO A 179 -28.73 35.39 -71.10
N SER A 180 -27.70 36.12 -71.45
CA SER A 180 -26.93 35.85 -72.70
C SER A 180 -26.16 34.54 -72.68
N TYR A 181 -25.73 34.06 -71.49
CA TYR A 181 -25.01 32.82 -71.38
C TYR A 181 -25.88 31.64 -70.90
N ALA A 182 -27.16 31.87 -70.59
CA ALA A 182 -28.05 30.81 -70.08
C ALA A 182 -28.22 29.63 -71.04
N LYS A 183 -28.14 29.91 -72.41
CA LYS A 183 -28.20 28.84 -73.42
C LYS A 183 -26.87 28.18 -73.73
N VAL A 184 -25.77 28.83 -73.38
CA VAL A 184 -24.38 28.40 -73.63
C VAL A 184 -23.87 27.48 -72.51
N LEU A 185 -24.29 27.74 -71.29
CA LEU A 185 -23.91 26.93 -70.11
C LEU A 185 -24.66 25.60 -70.15
N GLN A 186 -24.00 24.54 -69.72
CA GLN A 186 -24.60 23.21 -69.45
C GLN A 186 -25.44 23.27 -68.18
N GLU A 187 -24.85 23.88 -67.16
CA GLU A 187 -25.44 24.15 -65.85
C GLU A 187 -24.97 25.51 -65.33
N ALA A 188 -25.85 26.24 -64.65
CA ALA A 188 -25.53 27.58 -64.12
C ALA A 188 -24.81 27.46 -62.78
N LEU A 189 -23.65 26.78 -62.76
CA LEU A 189 -22.82 26.59 -61.52
C LEU A 189 -21.36 26.97 -61.81
N ILE A 190 -20.68 27.33 -60.73
CA ILE A 190 -19.24 27.56 -60.68
C ILE A 190 -18.57 26.29 -60.12
N THR A 191 -17.58 25.79 -60.81
CA THR A 191 -16.80 24.65 -60.35
C THR A 191 -15.31 24.98 -60.40
N GLN A 192 -14.49 24.06 -59.89
CA GLN A 192 -13.04 24.14 -60.01
C GLN A 192 -12.49 22.95 -60.77
N ARG A 193 -11.51 23.21 -61.64
CA ARG A 193 -10.69 22.21 -62.33
C ARG A 193 -9.24 22.66 -62.27
N ASP A 194 -8.35 21.74 -61.82
CA ASP A 194 -6.93 22.03 -61.62
C ASP A 194 -6.66 23.29 -60.77
N GLY A 195 -7.48 23.54 -59.78
CA GLY A 195 -7.40 24.72 -58.91
C GLY A 195 -7.91 26.01 -59.55
N ARG A 196 -8.51 25.97 -60.77
CA ARG A 196 -9.04 27.14 -61.44
C ARG A 196 -10.55 27.20 -61.41
N PHE A 197 -11.11 28.38 -61.23
CA PHE A 197 -12.55 28.60 -61.29
C PHE A 197 -12.99 28.56 -62.76
N VAL A 198 -13.91 27.67 -63.11
CA VAL A 198 -14.42 27.40 -64.43
C VAL A 198 -15.93 27.28 -64.39
N VAL A 199 -16.54 27.41 -65.61
CA VAL A 199 -17.97 27.14 -65.80
C VAL A 199 -18.17 26.02 -66.81
N PRO A 200 -19.19 25.13 -66.57
CA PRO A 200 -19.51 24.08 -67.55
C PRO A 200 -20.25 24.64 -68.75
N VAL A 201 -19.68 24.53 -69.94
CA VAL A 201 -20.19 25.02 -71.25
C VAL A 201 -20.54 23.82 -72.14
N LYS A 202 -21.62 23.90 -72.87
CA LYS A 202 -21.98 22.88 -73.82
C LYS A 202 -20.93 22.81 -74.92
N ALA A 203 -20.49 21.61 -75.29
CA ALA A 203 -19.47 21.45 -76.35
C ALA A 203 -19.77 22.11 -77.64
N GLU A 204 -21.05 22.11 -78.11
CA GLU A 204 -21.55 22.80 -79.23
C GLU A 204 -21.46 24.33 -79.14
N CYS A 205 -21.37 24.88 -77.95
CA CYS A 205 -21.31 26.34 -77.75
C CYS A 205 -19.88 26.82 -77.43
N LYS A 206 -18.84 26.05 -77.68
CA LYS A 206 -17.44 26.41 -77.45
C LYS A 206 -17.04 27.79 -77.89
N GLY A 207 -17.53 28.22 -79.16
CA GLY A 207 -17.22 29.51 -79.73
C GLY A 207 -17.98 30.69 -79.08
N SER A 208 -19.02 30.42 -78.27
CA SER A 208 -19.89 31.47 -77.71
C SER A 208 -19.41 32.01 -76.36
N MET A 209 -18.44 31.39 -75.78
CA MET A 209 -17.79 31.85 -74.54
C MET A 209 -16.28 31.94 -74.73
N PRO A 210 -15.74 33.17 -74.83
CA PRO A 210 -14.31 33.37 -74.91
C PRO A 210 -13.64 32.93 -73.59
N GLY A 211 -12.72 31.94 -73.70
CA GLY A 211 -12.04 31.40 -72.48
C GLY A 211 -11.11 30.22 -72.82
N LEU A 212 -10.42 29.73 -71.79
CA LEU A 212 -9.55 28.57 -71.87
C LEU A 212 -10.31 27.33 -71.43
N VAL A 213 -10.22 26.24 -72.20
CA VAL A 213 -10.79 24.95 -71.84
C VAL A 213 -9.76 24.22 -70.97
N HIS A 214 -10.10 23.89 -69.73
CA HIS A 214 -9.21 23.19 -68.83
C HIS A 214 -9.54 21.69 -68.70
N ASP A 215 -10.80 21.31 -68.94
CA ASP A 215 -11.21 19.92 -68.77
C ASP A 215 -12.40 19.63 -69.71
N ILE A 216 -12.64 18.38 -70.04
CA ILE A 216 -13.75 17.89 -70.85
C ILE A 216 -14.45 16.78 -70.11
N SER A 217 -15.76 16.77 -69.99
CA SER A 217 -16.49 15.67 -69.32
C SER A 217 -16.23 14.35 -70.09
N SER A 218 -16.34 13.25 -69.35
CA SER A 218 -16.12 11.88 -69.88
C SER A 218 -17.01 11.54 -71.06
N SER A 219 -18.19 12.18 -71.23
CA SER A 219 -19.09 12.04 -72.35
C SER A 219 -18.76 13.00 -73.55
N GLY A 220 -17.81 13.92 -73.39
CA GLY A 220 -17.45 14.92 -74.37
C GLY A 220 -18.50 16.07 -74.55
N ALA A 221 -19.64 15.98 -73.81
CA ALA A 221 -20.76 16.93 -74.02
C ALA A 221 -20.57 18.26 -73.29
N THR A 222 -19.66 18.32 -72.32
CA THR A 222 -19.42 19.52 -71.42
C THR A 222 -17.97 19.89 -71.46
N LEU A 223 -17.68 21.16 -71.72
CA LEU A 223 -16.34 21.75 -71.62
C LEU A 223 -16.29 22.61 -70.34
N PHE A 224 -15.27 22.43 -69.57
CA PHE A 224 -15.01 23.26 -68.40
C PHE A 224 -14.12 24.42 -68.81
N VAL A 225 -14.80 25.59 -69.00
CA VAL A 225 -14.17 26.76 -69.59
C VAL A 225 -13.86 27.79 -68.48
N GLU A 226 -12.63 28.27 -68.47
CA GLU A 226 -12.21 29.45 -67.72
C GLU A 226 -12.51 30.69 -68.59
N PRO A 227 -13.51 31.53 -68.26
CA PRO A 227 -13.78 32.70 -69.03
C PRO A 227 -12.64 33.71 -68.98
N MET A 228 -12.36 34.43 -70.11
CA MET A 228 -11.24 35.39 -70.21
C MET A 228 -11.25 36.42 -69.08
N GLY A 229 -12.42 36.83 -68.60
CA GLY A 229 -12.51 37.77 -67.48
C GLY A 229 -12.07 37.21 -66.11
N VAL A 230 -11.89 35.87 -65.98
CA VAL A 230 -11.49 35.20 -64.77
C VAL A 230 -10.02 34.78 -64.83
N VAL A 231 -9.44 34.67 -65.96
CA VAL A 231 -8.04 34.20 -66.22
C VAL A 231 -7.05 34.94 -65.33
N GLN A 232 -7.17 36.25 -65.21
CA GLN A 232 -6.25 37.06 -64.37
C GLN A 232 -6.40 36.70 -62.89
N ALA A 233 -7.64 36.55 -62.36
CA ALA A 233 -7.88 36.20 -60.99
C ALA A 233 -7.39 34.78 -60.65
N ASN A 234 -7.59 33.82 -61.55
CA ASN A 234 -7.07 32.48 -61.45
C ASN A 234 -5.52 32.38 -61.49
N ASN A 235 -4.90 33.19 -62.37
CA ASN A 235 -3.44 33.27 -62.42
C ASN A 235 -2.86 33.89 -61.13
N GLU A 236 -3.46 34.97 -60.65
CA GLU A 236 -3.10 35.59 -59.35
C GLU A 236 -3.27 34.59 -58.23
N LEU A 237 -4.33 33.79 -58.16
CA LEU A 237 -4.55 32.76 -57.19
C LEU A 237 -3.45 31.70 -57.22
N LYS A 238 -3.10 31.19 -58.44
CA LYS A 238 -2.01 30.19 -58.59
C LYS A 238 -0.63 30.73 -58.22
N GLU A 239 -0.35 31.99 -58.52
CA GLU A 239 0.88 32.64 -58.06
C GLU A 239 0.94 32.74 -56.54
N LEU A 240 -0.20 33.12 -55.91
CA LEU A 240 -0.30 33.20 -54.44
C LEU A 240 -0.21 31.81 -53.79
N GLU A 241 -0.81 30.76 -54.35
CA GLU A 241 -0.65 29.38 -53.90
C GLU A 241 0.83 28.94 -53.90
N ALA A 242 1.57 29.26 -54.95
CA ALA A 242 2.99 28.97 -55.05
C ALA A 242 3.82 29.78 -54.02
N ARG A 243 3.41 30.99 -53.67
CA ARG A 243 4.04 31.80 -52.63
C ARG A 243 3.68 31.25 -51.25
N GLU A 244 2.45 30.84 -51.06
CA GLU A 244 1.99 30.22 -49.81
C GLU A 244 2.84 28.98 -49.53
N GLN A 245 3.03 28.08 -50.50
CA GLN A 245 3.83 26.86 -50.33
C GLN A 245 5.30 27.17 -49.97
N LYS A 246 5.90 28.17 -50.59
CA LYS A 246 7.27 28.61 -50.28
C LYS A 246 7.38 29.19 -48.86
N GLU A 247 6.36 29.93 -48.42
CA GLU A 247 6.35 30.50 -47.06
C GLU A 247 6.13 29.42 -46.03
N ILE A 248 5.26 28.45 -46.29
CA ILE A 248 5.09 27.25 -45.46
C ILE A 248 6.41 26.50 -45.30
N ASP A 249 7.10 26.25 -46.42
CA ASP A 249 8.41 25.55 -46.38
C ASP A 249 9.44 26.35 -45.57
N ARG A 250 9.40 27.69 -45.65
CA ARG A 250 10.29 28.56 -44.85
C ARG A 250 9.99 28.42 -43.36
N ILE A 251 8.70 28.45 -42.97
CA ILE A 251 8.26 28.29 -41.56
C ILE A 251 8.68 26.94 -41.04
N LEU A 252 8.41 25.87 -41.80
CA LEU A 252 8.78 24.51 -41.39
C LEU A 252 10.29 24.33 -41.23
N ARG A 253 11.11 24.92 -42.12
CA ARG A 253 12.58 24.90 -41.97
C ARG A 253 13.06 25.66 -40.74
N GLN A 254 12.46 26.83 -40.45
CA GLN A 254 12.80 27.58 -39.23
C GLN A 254 12.47 26.80 -37.95
N LEU A 255 11.28 26.19 -37.88
CA LEU A 255 10.89 25.35 -36.74
C LEU A 255 11.79 24.12 -36.65
N SER A 256 12.12 23.48 -37.76
CA SER A 256 13.04 22.31 -37.79
C SER A 256 14.43 22.67 -37.27
N ALA A 257 14.98 23.82 -37.68
CA ALA A 257 16.25 24.29 -37.18
C ALA A 257 16.22 24.64 -35.68
N ALA A 258 15.11 25.21 -35.19
CA ALA A 258 14.92 25.46 -33.77
C ALA A 258 14.84 24.17 -32.95
N CYS A 259 14.21 23.14 -33.50
CA CYS A 259 14.17 21.80 -32.86
C CYS A 259 15.56 21.14 -32.85
N ALA A 260 16.30 21.23 -33.97
CA ALA A 260 17.66 20.70 -34.08
C ALA A 260 18.61 21.34 -33.05
N ALA A 261 18.52 22.66 -32.87
CA ALA A 261 19.32 23.37 -31.87
C ALA A 261 19.08 22.90 -30.41
N GLN A 262 17.99 22.21 -30.15
CA GLN A 262 17.61 21.65 -28.83
C GLN A 262 17.56 20.11 -28.82
N MET A 263 18.11 19.46 -29.86
CA MET A 263 18.00 18.03 -30.07
C MET A 263 18.43 17.22 -28.85
N GLU A 264 19.60 17.50 -28.26
CA GLU A 264 20.13 16.75 -27.12
C GLU A 264 19.20 16.83 -25.91
N ASN A 265 18.71 18.03 -25.59
CA ASN A 265 17.79 18.24 -24.46
C ASN A 265 16.45 17.54 -24.70
N ILE A 266 15.91 17.59 -25.91
CA ILE A 266 14.62 16.96 -26.25
C ILE A 266 14.73 15.44 -26.19
N LEU A 267 15.81 14.85 -26.69
CA LEU A 267 16.07 13.42 -26.62
C LEU A 267 16.30 12.94 -25.18
N TRP A 268 17.01 13.74 -24.39
CA TRP A 268 17.18 13.47 -22.95
C TRP A 268 15.84 13.46 -22.24
N ASP A 269 15.03 14.49 -22.43
CA ASP A 269 13.70 14.59 -21.85
C ASP A 269 12.80 13.43 -22.28
N TYR A 270 12.84 13.07 -23.55
CA TYR A 270 12.10 11.92 -24.06
C TYR A 270 12.48 10.63 -23.32
N ASP A 271 13.77 10.37 -23.13
CA ASP A 271 14.24 9.18 -22.41
C ASP A 271 13.82 9.17 -20.95
N ILE A 272 13.92 10.31 -20.25
CA ILE A 272 13.46 10.47 -18.86
C ILE A 272 11.95 10.30 -18.76
N LEU A 273 11.16 10.87 -19.68
CA LEU A 273 9.71 10.73 -19.69
C LEU A 273 9.27 9.29 -19.87
N VAL A 274 9.91 8.56 -20.80
CA VAL A 274 9.66 7.13 -21.00
C VAL A 274 10.05 6.33 -19.76
N HIS A 275 11.16 6.65 -19.11
CA HIS A 275 11.59 5.99 -17.89
C HIS A 275 10.63 6.23 -16.73
N LEU A 276 10.20 7.47 -16.51
CA LEU A 276 9.19 7.82 -15.52
C LEU A 276 7.85 7.13 -15.79
N ASP A 277 7.41 7.06 -17.05
CA ASP A 277 6.17 6.35 -17.44
C ASP A 277 6.23 4.86 -17.05
N VAL A 278 7.38 4.18 -17.24
CA VAL A 278 7.61 2.80 -16.77
C VAL A 278 7.53 2.72 -15.24
N ILE A 279 8.17 3.65 -14.51
CA ILE A 279 8.15 3.65 -13.05
C ILE A 279 6.72 3.85 -12.52
N PHE A 280 5.97 4.80 -13.07
CA PHE A 280 4.57 5.02 -12.68
C PHE A 280 3.65 3.87 -13.09
N ALA A 281 3.95 3.18 -14.20
CA ALA A 281 3.25 1.94 -14.57
C ALA A 281 3.47 0.83 -13.54
N ARG A 282 4.71 0.67 -13.00
CA ARG A 282 5.00 -0.27 -11.88
C ARG A 282 4.20 0.09 -10.63
N ALA A 283 4.12 1.37 -10.28
CA ALA A 283 3.34 1.87 -9.15
C ALA A 283 1.84 1.60 -9.31
N GLN A 284 1.29 1.84 -10.51
CA GLN A 284 -0.12 1.55 -10.82
C GLN A 284 -0.43 0.05 -10.74
N LEU A 285 0.47 -0.80 -11.27
CA LEU A 285 0.34 -2.25 -11.16
C LEU A 285 0.38 -2.69 -9.69
N SER A 286 1.25 -2.09 -8.88
CA SER A 286 1.32 -2.34 -7.43
C SER A 286 -0.02 -2.06 -6.74
N TYR A 287 -0.71 -0.97 -7.05
CA TYR A 287 -2.05 -0.69 -6.53
C TYR A 287 -3.08 -1.70 -7.02
N GLN A 288 -3.06 -2.04 -8.30
CA GLN A 288 -4.01 -3.01 -8.87
C GLN A 288 -3.90 -4.39 -8.21
N LEU A 289 -2.70 -4.83 -7.89
CA LEU A 289 -2.43 -6.13 -7.28
C LEU A 289 -2.49 -6.10 -5.75
N ASN A 290 -2.78 -4.96 -5.10
CA ASN A 290 -2.60 -4.76 -3.67
C ASN A 290 -1.22 -5.23 -3.19
N ALA A 291 -0.20 -4.94 -4.00
CA ALA A 291 1.16 -5.41 -3.79
C ALA A 291 1.91 -4.52 -2.80
N SER A 292 2.84 -5.10 -2.08
CA SER A 292 3.75 -4.40 -1.17
C SER A 292 5.21 -4.52 -1.65
N ARG A 293 6.04 -3.58 -1.24
CA ARG A 293 7.48 -3.65 -1.46
C ARG A 293 8.06 -4.81 -0.65
N PRO A 294 8.72 -5.81 -1.28
CA PRO A 294 9.41 -6.85 -0.55
C PRO A 294 10.75 -6.36 0.01
N GLU A 295 11.17 -6.92 1.13
CA GLU A 295 12.53 -6.76 1.62
C GLU A 295 13.47 -7.58 0.73
N VAL A 296 14.55 -6.96 0.25
CA VAL A 296 15.54 -7.63 -0.60
C VAL A 296 16.68 -8.16 0.25
N ARG A 297 17.00 -9.45 0.13
CA ARG A 297 18.06 -10.12 0.85
C ARG A 297 19.15 -10.61 -0.10
N ARG A 298 20.40 -10.35 0.23
CA ARG A 298 21.57 -10.88 -0.52
C ARG A 298 21.85 -12.33 -0.16
N ARG A 299 21.53 -12.74 1.07
CA ARG A 299 21.68 -14.11 1.61
C ARG A 299 20.44 -14.46 2.42
N GLY A 300 20.23 -15.73 2.67
CA GLY A 300 19.02 -16.21 3.34
C GLY A 300 18.01 -16.76 2.35
N GLY A 301 16.73 -16.62 2.64
CA GLY A 301 15.68 -17.25 1.87
C GLY A 301 14.59 -16.29 1.40
N VAL A 302 13.51 -16.91 0.99
CA VAL A 302 12.26 -16.28 0.59
C VAL A 302 11.26 -16.39 1.74
N THR A 303 10.63 -15.28 2.10
CA THR A 303 9.52 -15.23 3.06
C THR A 303 8.37 -14.49 2.40
N LEU A 304 7.32 -15.19 2.05
CA LEU A 304 6.13 -14.61 1.44
C LEU A 304 4.97 -14.71 2.42
N ARG A 305 4.46 -13.57 2.88
CA ARG A 305 3.34 -13.48 3.82
C ARG A 305 2.05 -13.21 3.07
N ARG A 306 1.10 -14.14 3.17
CA ARG A 306 -0.21 -14.03 2.52
C ARG A 306 -0.12 -13.64 1.04
N ALA A 307 0.82 -14.24 0.32
CA ALA A 307 1.06 -13.98 -1.09
C ALA A 307 -0.05 -14.55 -1.97
N ARG A 308 -0.35 -13.86 -3.05
CA ARG A 308 -1.31 -14.28 -4.07
C ARG A 308 -0.65 -14.33 -5.43
N HIS A 309 -1.10 -15.25 -6.27
CA HIS A 309 -0.63 -15.30 -7.65
C HIS A 309 -1.14 -14.06 -8.42
N PRO A 310 -0.26 -13.28 -9.09
CA PRO A 310 -0.63 -11.98 -9.70
C PRO A 310 -1.60 -12.09 -10.88
N LEU A 311 -1.70 -13.25 -11.50
CA LEU A 311 -2.61 -13.49 -12.63
C LEU A 311 -4.00 -13.96 -12.22
N LEU A 312 -4.18 -14.37 -10.95
CA LEU A 312 -5.49 -14.71 -10.41
C LEU A 312 -6.29 -13.46 -10.01
N ASP A 313 -7.60 -13.62 -9.91
CA ASP A 313 -8.48 -12.60 -9.33
C ASP A 313 -8.09 -12.34 -7.87
N GLN A 314 -7.56 -11.18 -7.57
CA GLN A 314 -7.02 -10.83 -6.25
C GLN A 314 -8.08 -10.86 -5.14
N ALA A 315 -9.36 -10.69 -5.48
CA ALA A 315 -10.46 -10.77 -4.52
C ALA A 315 -10.82 -12.22 -4.13
N LYS A 316 -10.58 -13.18 -5.03
CA LYS A 316 -10.93 -14.59 -4.85
C LYS A 316 -9.71 -15.46 -4.53
N ALA A 317 -8.52 -15.03 -4.91
CA ALA A 317 -7.29 -15.79 -4.69
C ALA A 317 -7.03 -15.99 -3.20
N VAL A 318 -6.88 -17.26 -2.80
CA VAL A 318 -6.53 -17.62 -1.43
C VAL A 318 -5.05 -17.31 -1.21
N PRO A 319 -4.72 -16.51 -0.19
CA PRO A 319 -3.33 -16.15 0.07
C PRO A 319 -2.57 -17.32 0.71
N ILE A 320 -1.32 -17.52 0.27
CA ILE A 320 -0.38 -18.50 0.83
C ILE A 320 0.72 -17.81 1.61
N THR A 321 1.18 -18.45 2.68
CA THR A 321 2.39 -18.02 3.40
C THR A 321 3.47 -19.08 3.18
N VAL A 322 4.65 -18.64 2.73
CA VAL A 322 5.79 -19.52 2.41
C VAL A 322 7.04 -18.99 3.10
N GLU A 323 7.79 -19.90 3.68
CA GLU A 323 9.15 -19.66 4.17
C GLU A 323 10.07 -20.70 3.53
N LEU A 324 11.21 -20.28 3.00
CA LEU A 324 12.20 -21.16 2.37
C LEU A 324 13.57 -20.51 2.48
N GLY A 325 14.58 -21.27 2.92
CA GLY A 325 15.97 -20.82 3.03
C GLY A 325 16.33 -20.14 4.35
N GLN A 326 15.50 -20.27 5.41
CA GLN A 326 15.81 -19.81 6.78
C GLN A 326 16.04 -21.00 7.70
N GLN A 327 15.02 -21.79 7.99
CA GLN A 327 15.09 -22.99 8.83
C GLN A 327 15.36 -24.25 7.97
N PHE A 328 14.92 -24.25 6.75
CA PHE A 328 15.08 -25.32 5.77
C PHE A 328 15.36 -24.74 4.37
N ASP A 329 16.13 -25.47 3.59
CA ASP A 329 16.51 -25.14 2.21
C ASP A 329 15.57 -25.77 1.19
N THR A 330 14.80 -26.77 1.59
CA THR A 330 13.95 -27.57 0.72
C THR A 330 12.53 -27.68 1.29
N LEU A 331 11.53 -27.38 0.44
CA LEU A 331 10.12 -27.50 0.75
C LEU A 331 9.46 -28.56 -0.14
N VAL A 332 8.99 -29.66 0.46
CA VAL A 332 8.28 -30.74 -0.22
C VAL A 332 6.77 -30.55 -0.06
N ILE A 333 6.10 -30.18 -1.13
CA ILE A 333 4.66 -29.84 -1.12
C ILE A 333 3.85 -31.05 -1.57
N THR A 334 2.95 -31.51 -0.71
CA THR A 334 2.11 -32.67 -0.95
C THR A 334 0.62 -32.30 -1.01
N GLY A 335 -0.23 -33.23 -1.46
CA GLY A 335 -1.67 -33.02 -1.59
C GLY A 335 -2.24 -33.38 -2.95
N PRO A 336 -3.55 -33.25 -3.17
CA PRO A 336 -4.18 -33.57 -4.46
C PRO A 336 -3.73 -32.58 -5.56
N ASN A 337 -3.75 -33.02 -6.84
CA ASN A 337 -3.35 -32.16 -7.97
C ASN A 337 -4.22 -30.89 -8.09
N THR A 338 -5.50 -31.03 -7.79
CA THR A 338 -6.45 -29.90 -7.75
C THR A 338 -6.23 -28.94 -6.58
N GLY A 339 -5.35 -29.29 -5.61
CA GLY A 339 -5.13 -28.51 -4.38
C GLY A 339 -4.34 -27.22 -4.55
N GLY A 340 -3.80 -26.93 -5.73
CA GLY A 340 -3.03 -25.72 -6.02
C GLY A 340 -1.51 -25.86 -5.83
N LYS A 341 -0.96 -27.08 -5.85
CA LYS A 341 0.48 -27.37 -5.75
C LYS A 341 1.28 -26.59 -6.80
N THR A 342 0.96 -26.76 -8.07
CA THR A 342 1.59 -26.08 -9.22
C THR A 342 1.47 -24.57 -9.12
N VAL A 343 0.30 -24.06 -8.71
CA VAL A 343 0.09 -22.61 -8.51
C VAL A 343 0.96 -22.09 -7.39
N THR A 344 1.17 -22.88 -6.33
CA THR A 344 2.09 -22.50 -5.23
C THR A 344 3.52 -22.38 -5.71
N LEU A 345 4.04 -23.36 -6.47
CA LEU A 345 5.37 -23.29 -7.07
C LEU A 345 5.53 -22.07 -7.98
N LYS A 346 4.57 -21.89 -8.92
CA LYS A 346 4.56 -20.71 -9.80
C LYS A 346 4.54 -19.41 -9.01
N THR A 347 3.75 -19.34 -7.93
CA THR A 347 3.71 -18.13 -7.09
C THR A 347 5.06 -17.82 -6.48
N ILE A 348 5.75 -18.81 -5.90
CA ILE A 348 7.07 -18.62 -5.30
C ILE A 348 8.07 -18.07 -6.33
N GLY A 349 8.20 -18.74 -7.48
CA GLY A 349 9.14 -18.34 -8.51
C GLY A 349 8.80 -17.00 -9.15
N LEU A 350 7.54 -16.80 -9.53
CA LEU A 350 7.08 -15.59 -10.19
C LEU A 350 7.25 -14.34 -9.32
N LEU A 351 6.96 -14.41 -8.01
CA LEU A 351 7.12 -13.27 -7.12
C LEU A 351 8.59 -12.91 -6.90
N CYS A 352 9.50 -13.90 -6.90
CA CYS A 352 10.94 -13.62 -6.91
C CYS A 352 11.37 -12.90 -8.19
N LEU A 353 10.92 -13.37 -9.36
CA LEU A 353 11.21 -12.73 -10.65
C LEU A 353 10.62 -11.32 -10.74
N MET A 354 9.39 -11.12 -10.26
CA MET A 354 8.76 -9.80 -10.20
C MET A 354 9.59 -8.82 -9.37
N ALA A 355 10.02 -9.23 -8.17
CA ALA A 355 10.88 -8.40 -7.32
C ALA A 355 12.20 -8.03 -8.01
N GLN A 356 12.82 -8.99 -8.71
CA GLN A 356 14.05 -8.76 -9.47
C GLN A 356 13.86 -7.86 -10.71
N CYS A 357 12.61 -7.68 -11.17
CA CYS A 357 12.24 -6.66 -12.16
C CYS A 357 11.86 -5.29 -11.54
N GLY A 358 12.04 -5.11 -10.22
CA GLY A 358 11.64 -3.89 -9.52
C GLY A 358 10.13 -3.74 -9.32
N LEU A 359 9.36 -4.82 -9.45
CA LEU A 359 7.92 -4.84 -9.20
C LEU A 359 7.64 -5.18 -7.74
N HIS A 360 6.65 -4.51 -7.16
CA HIS A 360 6.10 -4.94 -5.88
C HIS A 360 5.38 -6.28 -6.03
N VAL A 361 5.33 -7.04 -4.96
CA VAL A 361 4.74 -8.39 -4.95
C VAL A 361 3.37 -8.37 -4.25
N PRO A 362 2.36 -9.07 -4.76
CA PRO A 362 1.04 -9.17 -4.14
C PRO A 362 1.10 -10.06 -2.88
N ALA A 363 1.74 -9.54 -1.85
CA ALA A 363 1.92 -10.16 -0.54
C ALA A 363 1.89 -9.08 0.54
N ASP A 364 1.64 -9.49 1.79
CA ASP A 364 1.60 -8.56 2.93
C ASP A 364 3.00 -7.99 3.21
N SER A 365 3.04 -6.81 3.84
CA SER A 365 4.27 -6.17 4.30
C SER A 365 5.08 -7.09 5.23
N GLY A 366 6.42 -6.99 5.17
CA GLY A 366 7.33 -7.91 5.85
C GLY A 366 7.58 -9.21 5.07
N SER A 367 7.13 -9.30 3.82
CA SER A 367 7.60 -10.30 2.86
C SER A 367 9.00 -9.95 2.41
N ALA A 368 9.86 -10.97 2.23
CA ALA A 368 11.23 -10.82 1.83
C ALA A 368 11.58 -11.80 0.72
N VAL A 369 12.38 -11.35 -0.24
CA VAL A 369 12.86 -12.16 -1.33
C VAL A 369 14.39 -12.10 -1.41
N ARG A 370 15.01 -13.23 -1.74
CA ARG A 370 16.43 -13.29 -2.10
C ARG A 370 16.55 -12.98 -3.59
N VAL A 371 17.60 -12.27 -3.98
CA VAL A 371 17.98 -12.12 -5.38
C VAL A 371 18.70 -13.39 -5.83
N PHE A 372 18.11 -14.06 -6.80
CA PHE A 372 18.65 -15.29 -7.37
C PHE A 372 19.37 -15.00 -8.68
N HIS A 373 20.46 -15.73 -8.92
CA HIS A 373 21.10 -15.75 -10.23
C HIS A 373 20.24 -16.47 -11.26
N ARG A 374 19.56 -17.55 -10.81
CA ARG A 374 18.67 -18.35 -11.64
C ARG A 374 17.46 -18.81 -10.85
N VAL A 375 16.31 -18.71 -11.46
CA VAL A 375 15.09 -19.37 -11.03
C VAL A 375 14.75 -20.40 -12.10
N LEU A 376 15.00 -21.66 -11.81
CA LEU A 376 14.87 -22.76 -12.75
C LEU A 376 13.64 -23.58 -12.40
N ALA A 377 12.79 -23.84 -13.39
CA ALA A 377 11.51 -24.49 -13.18
C ALA A 377 11.32 -25.68 -14.13
N ASP A 378 10.98 -26.80 -13.54
CA ASP A 378 10.41 -27.96 -14.24
C ASP A 378 8.96 -28.06 -13.81
N VAL A 379 8.08 -27.32 -14.49
CA VAL A 379 6.66 -27.13 -14.16
C VAL A 379 5.83 -27.19 -15.44
N GLY A 380 4.76 -27.95 -15.41
CA GLY A 380 3.74 -28.01 -16.48
C GLY A 380 3.71 -29.36 -17.18
N ASP A 381 2.52 -29.72 -17.69
CA ASP A 381 2.32 -30.87 -18.55
C ASP A 381 2.77 -30.54 -19.96
N GLU A 382 3.85 -31.12 -20.45
CA GLU A 382 4.19 -31.11 -21.87
C GLU A 382 3.24 -32.05 -22.65
N GLN A 383 1.93 -31.85 -22.56
CA GLN A 383 0.93 -32.54 -23.34
C GLN A 383 0.83 -31.97 -24.78
N SER A 384 1.95 -31.61 -25.36
CA SER A 384 1.97 -31.33 -26.82
C SER A 384 2.04 -32.65 -27.56
N ILE A 385 0.97 -32.96 -28.28
CA ILE A 385 0.81 -34.15 -29.13
C ILE A 385 1.96 -34.30 -30.16
N GLU A 386 2.79 -33.31 -30.34
CA GLU A 386 3.85 -33.27 -31.36
C GLU A 386 5.20 -33.84 -30.90
N GLN A 387 5.41 -34.08 -29.60
CA GLN A 387 6.67 -34.68 -29.10
C GLN A 387 6.41 -36.09 -28.57
N SER A 388 6.90 -37.06 -29.29
CA SER A 388 6.78 -38.53 -29.06
C SER A 388 7.64 -39.05 -27.87
N LEU A 389 8.22 -38.19 -27.07
CA LEU A 389 8.93 -38.57 -25.84
C LEU A 389 7.93 -38.76 -24.71
N SER A 390 8.10 -39.86 -23.94
CA SER A 390 7.39 -40.03 -22.67
C SER A 390 7.51 -38.81 -21.82
N THR A 391 6.43 -38.38 -21.15
CA THR A 391 6.41 -37.24 -20.20
C THR A 391 7.56 -37.31 -19.19
N PHE A 392 7.88 -38.52 -18.69
CA PHE A 392 9.04 -38.79 -17.82
C PHE A 392 10.37 -38.40 -18.47
N SER A 393 10.60 -38.76 -19.74
CA SER A 393 11.85 -38.44 -20.42
C SER A 393 12.04 -36.95 -20.66
N ALA A 394 10.96 -36.23 -20.94
CA ALA A 394 11.00 -34.79 -21.11
C ALA A 394 11.36 -34.06 -19.78
N HIS A 395 10.69 -34.41 -18.67
CA HIS A 395 11.03 -33.93 -17.33
C HIS A 395 12.46 -34.24 -16.95
N MET A 396 12.92 -35.51 -17.16
CA MET A 396 14.27 -35.91 -16.84
C MET A 396 15.34 -35.16 -17.65
N SER A 397 15.07 -34.92 -18.93
CA SER A 397 15.98 -34.12 -19.77
C SER A 397 16.11 -32.67 -19.25
N ASN A 398 14.99 -32.06 -18.84
CA ASN A 398 14.99 -30.73 -18.27
C ASN A 398 15.70 -30.70 -16.90
N ILE A 399 15.43 -31.66 -16.01
CA ILE A 399 16.08 -31.82 -14.70
C ILE A 399 17.58 -32.00 -14.84
N VAL A 400 18.05 -32.81 -15.83
CA VAL A 400 19.47 -32.96 -16.11
C VAL A 400 20.13 -31.62 -16.48
N GLN A 401 19.47 -30.80 -17.27
CA GLN A 401 19.96 -29.46 -17.61
C GLN A 401 19.97 -28.55 -16.38
N ILE A 402 18.90 -28.56 -15.58
CA ILE A 402 18.84 -27.82 -14.32
C ILE A 402 20.00 -28.18 -13.41
N LEU A 403 20.26 -29.47 -13.16
CA LEU A 403 21.35 -29.93 -12.29
C LEU A 403 22.76 -29.59 -12.79
N ARG A 404 22.93 -29.30 -14.09
CA ARG A 404 24.20 -28.81 -14.66
C ARG A 404 24.43 -27.32 -14.45
N GLU A 405 23.35 -26.53 -14.36
CA GLU A 405 23.40 -25.05 -14.23
C GLU A 405 23.19 -24.56 -12.81
N VAL A 406 22.80 -25.41 -11.88
CA VAL A 406 22.47 -25.05 -10.51
C VAL A 406 23.70 -24.56 -9.74
N ASP A 407 23.52 -23.56 -8.88
CA ASP A 407 24.53 -23.02 -7.97
C ASP A 407 23.85 -22.66 -6.60
N ASP A 408 24.67 -22.15 -5.68
CA ASP A 408 24.19 -21.72 -4.34
C ASP A 408 23.27 -20.49 -4.35
N GLN A 409 23.11 -19.84 -5.50
CA GLN A 409 22.22 -18.71 -5.73
C GLN A 409 21.05 -19.05 -6.65
N SER A 410 20.73 -20.33 -6.76
CA SER A 410 19.64 -20.83 -7.57
C SER A 410 18.41 -21.15 -6.73
N LEU A 411 17.22 -20.89 -7.31
CA LEU A 411 15.92 -21.37 -6.83
C LEU A 411 15.41 -22.42 -7.82
N LEU A 412 15.15 -23.62 -7.33
CA LEU A 412 14.66 -24.74 -8.13
C LEU A 412 13.20 -25.04 -7.80
N LEU A 413 12.40 -25.20 -8.82
CA LEU A 413 10.96 -25.48 -8.72
C LEU A 413 10.64 -26.73 -9.52
N PHE A 414 10.31 -27.82 -8.83
CA PHE A 414 10.00 -29.11 -9.45
C PHE A 414 8.54 -29.47 -9.24
N ASP A 415 7.78 -29.64 -10.30
CA ASP A 415 6.39 -30.09 -10.21
C ASP A 415 6.32 -31.60 -10.50
N GLU A 416 5.57 -32.33 -9.68
CA GLU A 416 5.38 -33.78 -9.75
C GLU A 416 6.70 -34.58 -9.90
N LEU A 417 7.72 -34.21 -9.11
CA LEU A 417 9.06 -34.79 -9.22
C LEU A 417 9.04 -36.32 -9.09
N GLY A 418 9.60 -37.00 -10.09
CA GLY A 418 9.65 -38.43 -10.19
C GLY A 418 8.43 -39.11 -10.82
N ALA A 419 7.40 -38.37 -11.20
CA ALA A 419 6.19 -38.92 -11.82
C ALA A 419 6.46 -39.53 -13.21
N GLY A 420 5.63 -40.46 -13.63
CA GLY A 420 5.65 -41.07 -14.98
C GLY A 420 6.53 -42.32 -15.13
N THR A 421 7.04 -42.87 -14.03
CA THR A 421 7.77 -44.15 -13.97
C THR A 421 7.26 -45.05 -12.83
N ASP A 422 7.92 -46.15 -12.56
CA ASP A 422 7.61 -47.00 -11.39
C ASP A 422 7.66 -46.12 -10.10
N PRO A 423 6.67 -46.24 -9.22
CA PRO A 423 6.59 -45.39 -8.03
C PRO A 423 7.81 -45.48 -7.10
N ILE A 424 8.40 -46.67 -6.95
CA ILE A 424 9.56 -46.85 -6.08
C ILE A 424 10.82 -46.22 -6.71
N GLU A 425 11.03 -46.45 -8.01
CA GLU A 425 12.13 -45.84 -8.74
C GLU A 425 11.98 -44.32 -8.81
N GLY A 426 10.77 -43.84 -9.10
CA GLY A 426 10.48 -42.43 -9.16
C GLY A 426 10.74 -41.71 -7.85
N ALA A 427 10.32 -42.29 -6.73
CA ALA A 427 10.56 -41.73 -5.40
C ALA A 427 12.06 -41.70 -5.06
N ALA A 428 12.79 -42.78 -5.36
CA ALA A 428 14.24 -42.85 -5.14
C ALA A 428 15.01 -41.81 -5.97
N LEU A 429 14.64 -41.64 -7.26
CA LEU A 429 15.20 -40.62 -8.14
C LEU A 429 14.90 -39.22 -7.64
N ALA A 430 13.69 -38.96 -7.22
CA ALA A 430 13.29 -37.65 -6.71
C ALA A 430 14.12 -37.25 -5.46
N ILE A 431 14.31 -38.17 -4.52
CA ILE A 431 15.15 -37.95 -3.33
C ILE A 431 16.58 -37.63 -3.77
N ALA A 432 17.17 -38.45 -4.67
CA ALA A 432 18.55 -38.27 -5.14
C ALA A 432 18.75 -36.93 -5.89
N ILE A 433 17.74 -36.48 -6.68
CA ILE A 433 17.74 -35.17 -7.37
C ILE A 433 17.75 -34.04 -6.35
N ILE A 434 16.90 -34.12 -5.35
CA ILE A 434 16.80 -33.11 -4.28
C ILE A 434 18.15 -33.05 -3.53
N GLU A 435 18.71 -34.18 -3.10
CA GLU A 435 19.97 -34.21 -2.39
C GLU A 435 21.14 -33.69 -3.23
N SER A 436 21.18 -34.02 -4.52
CA SER A 436 22.18 -33.51 -5.45
C SER A 436 22.13 -32.00 -5.58
N ALA A 437 20.91 -31.41 -5.72
CA ALA A 437 20.74 -29.98 -5.81
C ALA A 437 21.03 -29.26 -4.49
N ARG A 438 20.62 -29.85 -3.34
CA ARG A 438 20.96 -29.35 -2.00
C ARG A 438 22.46 -29.31 -1.74
N SER A 439 23.18 -30.31 -2.20
CA SER A 439 24.65 -30.36 -2.05
C SER A 439 25.35 -29.20 -2.74
N GLN A 440 24.71 -28.58 -3.74
CA GLN A 440 25.19 -27.39 -4.45
C GLN A 440 24.70 -26.09 -3.81
N GLY A 441 23.91 -26.14 -2.73
CA GLY A 441 23.46 -24.97 -1.95
C GLY A 441 22.20 -24.28 -2.50
N ALA A 442 21.48 -24.88 -3.44
CA ALA A 442 20.26 -24.35 -4.02
C ALA A 442 19.10 -24.36 -3.03
N LEU A 443 18.15 -23.42 -3.20
CA LEU A 443 16.84 -23.49 -2.55
C LEU A 443 15.88 -24.26 -3.44
N ILE A 444 15.08 -25.16 -2.85
CA ILE A 444 14.27 -26.10 -3.60
C ILE A 444 12.82 -26.06 -3.10
N ALA A 445 11.87 -25.94 -4.02
CA ALA A 445 10.47 -26.27 -3.75
C ALA A 445 10.03 -27.34 -4.75
N ALA A 446 9.56 -28.48 -4.25
CA ALA A 446 9.18 -29.60 -5.08
C ALA A 446 7.77 -30.07 -4.70
N THR A 447 6.95 -30.43 -5.67
CA THR A 447 5.68 -31.11 -5.42
C THR A 447 5.80 -32.62 -5.70
N THR A 448 5.06 -33.37 -4.94
CA THR A 448 5.02 -34.83 -5.13
C THR A 448 3.73 -35.42 -4.55
N HIS A 449 3.45 -36.65 -4.94
CA HIS A 449 2.40 -37.47 -4.36
C HIS A 449 2.94 -38.73 -3.67
N TYR A 450 4.29 -38.94 -3.68
CA TYR A 450 4.96 -40.11 -3.07
C TYR A 450 5.05 -40.02 -1.56
N ALA A 451 4.75 -41.15 -0.88
CA ALA A 451 4.82 -41.23 0.57
C ALA A 451 6.27 -41.19 1.09
N GLU A 452 7.22 -41.75 0.31
CA GLU A 452 8.64 -41.79 0.61
C GLU A 452 9.24 -40.38 0.74
N LEU A 453 8.82 -39.41 -0.11
CA LEU A 453 9.29 -38.03 0.00
C LEU A 453 8.73 -37.32 1.24
N LYS A 454 7.50 -37.67 1.68
CA LYS A 454 6.98 -37.19 2.96
C LYS A 454 7.84 -37.64 4.13
N THR A 455 8.24 -38.94 4.12
CA THR A 455 9.11 -39.53 5.12
C THR A 455 10.51 -38.92 5.06
N PHE A 456 11.08 -38.76 3.88
CA PHE A 456 12.35 -38.09 3.64
C PHE A 456 12.36 -36.69 4.24
N ALA A 457 11.32 -35.88 4.01
CA ALA A 457 11.21 -34.53 4.55
C ALA A 457 11.01 -34.52 6.10
N MET A 458 10.51 -35.58 6.71
CA MET A 458 10.40 -35.69 8.18
C MET A 458 11.71 -36.12 8.85
N THR A 459 12.57 -36.84 8.13
CA THR A 459 13.78 -37.44 8.69
C THR A 459 15.06 -36.69 8.32
N THR A 460 15.01 -35.82 7.30
CA THR A 460 16.19 -35.12 6.77
C THR A 460 16.23 -33.69 7.25
N ALA A 461 17.28 -33.31 7.97
CA ALA A 461 17.46 -31.95 8.43
C ALA A 461 17.56 -30.97 7.23
N GLY A 462 16.88 -29.83 7.33
CA GLY A 462 16.85 -28.82 6.28
C GLY A 462 15.81 -29.08 5.18
N VAL A 463 15.06 -30.17 5.24
CA VAL A 463 13.92 -30.45 4.37
C VAL A 463 12.64 -30.35 5.20
N GLU A 464 11.65 -29.67 4.69
CA GLU A 464 10.38 -29.46 5.39
C GLU A 464 9.20 -29.91 4.53
N ASN A 465 8.19 -30.49 5.17
CA ASN A 465 6.94 -30.85 4.52
C ASN A 465 6.00 -29.66 4.42
N ALA A 466 5.26 -29.60 3.35
CA ALA A 466 4.08 -28.75 3.26
C ALA A 466 2.91 -29.49 2.60
N SER A 467 1.69 -29.08 2.90
CA SER A 467 0.51 -29.66 2.26
C SER A 467 -0.46 -28.59 1.77
N CYS A 468 -1.05 -28.84 0.59
CA CYS A 468 -2.21 -28.09 0.15
C CYS A 468 -3.47 -28.66 0.82
N GLU A 469 -4.11 -27.83 1.64
CA GLU A 469 -5.31 -28.22 2.39
C GLU A 469 -6.47 -28.55 1.45
N PHE A 470 -7.16 -29.66 1.76
CA PHE A 470 -8.33 -30.11 1.01
C PHE A 470 -9.50 -30.37 1.97
N ASP A 471 -10.66 -29.78 1.66
CA ASP A 471 -11.87 -29.98 2.45
C ASP A 471 -12.61 -31.25 1.99
N VAL A 472 -12.50 -32.29 2.78
CA VAL A 472 -13.17 -33.58 2.53
C VAL A 472 -14.69 -33.45 2.64
N GLN A 473 -15.21 -32.48 3.39
CA GLN A 473 -16.66 -32.29 3.54
C GLN A 473 -17.29 -31.67 2.28
N THR A 474 -16.61 -30.72 1.66
CA THR A 474 -17.11 -30.07 0.44
C THR A 474 -16.57 -30.69 -0.84
N LEU A 475 -15.58 -31.57 -0.77
CA LEU A 475 -14.76 -32.09 -1.88
C LEU A 475 -14.14 -30.99 -2.73
N ARG A 476 -13.75 -29.89 -2.06
CA ARG A 476 -13.13 -28.74 -2.73
C ARG A 476 -11.77 -28.44 -2.13
N PRO A 477 -10.80 -28.00 -2.94
CA PRO A 477 -9.55 -27.48 -2.42
C PRO A 477 -9.81 -26.16 -1.69
N THR A 478 -9.15 -25.98 -0.54
CA THR A 478 -9.15 -24.70 0.15
C THR A 478 -8.06 -23.76 -0.38
N TYR A 479 -7.11 -24.28 -1.14
CA TYR A 479 -5.91 -23.61 -1.66
C TYR A 479 -4.98 -23.04 -0.58
N ARG A 480 -5.14 -23.44 0.67
CA ARG A 480 -4.25 -23.03 1.76
C ARG A 480 -3.03 -23.92 1.80
N LEU A 481 -1.85 -23.33 1.95
CA LEU A 481 -0.60 -24.03 2.15
C LEU A 481 -0.31 -24.15 3.65
N LEU A 482 0.00 -25.35 4.10
CA LEU A 482 0.31 -25.70 5.49
C LEU A 482 1.73 -26.22 5.55
N ILE A 483 2.66 -25.44 6.12
CA ILE A 483 4.07 -25.84 6.29
C ILE A 483 4.19 -26.62 7.61
N GLY A 484 5.13 -27.59 7.65
CA GLY A 484 5.39 -28.43 8.81
C GLY A 484 4.50 -29.66 8.92
N ILE A 485 3.55 -29.85 7.98
CA ILE A 485 2.60 -30.97 8.03
C ILE A 485 2.54 -31.61 6.65
N PRO A 486 2.87 -32.91 6.53
CA PRO A 486 2.67 -33.64 5.30
C PRO A 486 1.19 -33.84 4.99
N GLY A 487 0.82 -33.76 3.73
CA GLY A 487 -0.56 -34.00 3.29
C GLY A 487 -0.96 -35.45 3.43
N LYS A 488 -2.16 -35.69 3.95
CA LYS A 488 -2.74 -37.02 3.97
C LYS A 488 -3.36 -37.39 2.63
N SER A 489 -3.45 -38.68 2.36
CA SER A 489 -4.23 -39.19 1.24
C SER A 489 -5.71 -39.14 1.60
N ASN A 490 -6.51 -38.50 0.74
CA ASN A 490 -7.95 -38.40 0.92
C ASN A 490 -8.71 -39.32 -0.06
N ALA A 491 -8.02 -40.23 -0.75
CA ALA A 491 -8.61 -41.06 -1.81
C ALA A 491 -9.82 -41.84 -1.34
N PHE A 492 -9.74 -42.54 -0.21
CA PHE A 492 -10.87 -43.31 0.32
C PHE A 492 -12.04 -42.43 0.78
N ALA A 493 -11.74 -41.29 1.41
CA ALA A 493 -12.77 -40.36 1.84
C ALA A 493 -13.51 -39.74 0.64
N ILE A 494 -12.76 -39.38 -0.41
CA ILE A 494 -13.31 -38.88 -1.67
C ILE A 494 -14.13 -39.93 -2.37
N SER A 495 -13.63 -41.18 -2.49
CA SER A 495 -14.30 -42.31 -3.14
C SER A 495 -15.62 -42.67 -2.44
N ARG A 496 -15.61 -42.74 -1.10
CA ARG A 496 -16.81 -42.92 -0.29
C ARG A 496 -17.86 -41.88 -0.57
N ARG A 497 -17.45 -40.62 -0.66
CA ARG A 497 -18.39 -39.52 -0.88
C ARG A 497 -18.91 -39.44 -2.32
N LEU A 498 -18.13 -39.93 -3.27
CA LEU A 498 -18.56 -40.07 -4.66
C LEU A 498 -19.50 -41.29 -4.88
N GLY A 499 -19.73 -42.08 -3.82
CA GLY A 499 -20.65 -43.19 -3.85
C GLY A 499 -20.06 -44.56 -4.15
N LEU A 500 -18.72 -44.71 -4.01
CA LEU A 500 -18.10 -46.04 -4.10
C LEU A 500 -18.57 -46.91 -2.90
N ASP A 501 -18.94 -48.15 -3.16
CA ASP A 501 -19.42 -49.04 -2.14
C ASP A 501 -18.40 -49.28 -1.03
N GLU A 502 -18.87 -49.27 0.23
CA GLU A 502 -17.99 -49.39 1.41
C GLU A 502 -17.23 -50.72 1.43
N SER A 503 -17.82 -51.80 0.85
CA SER A 503 -17.15 -53.11 0.72
C SER A 503 -15.91 -53.04 -0.17
N VAL A 504 -15.96 -52.22 -1.23
CA VAL A 504 -14.80 -51.99 -2.13
C VAL A 504 -13.73 -51.16 -1.42
N ILE A 505 -14.15 -50.17 -0.66
CA ILE A 505 -13.21 -49.32 0.11
C ILE A 505 -12.51 -50.18 1.18
N GLN A 506 -13.24 -51.00 1.94
CA GLN A 506 -12.68 -51.90 2.94
C GLN A 506 -11.73 -52.95 2.33
N ALA A 507 -12.10 -53.52 1.18
CA ALA A 507 -11.21 -54.43 0.46
C ALA A 507 -9.92 -53.74 0.02
N ALA A 508 -9.97 -52.48 -0.45
CA ALA A 508 -8.81 -51.70 -0.83
C ALA A 508 -7.94 -51.34 0.39
N GLN A 509 -8.57 -50.98 1.53
CA GLN A 509 -7.83 -50.70 2.76
C GLN A 509 -7.13 -51.95 3.31
N ALA A 510 -7.72 -53.13 3.18
CA ALA A 510 -7.11 -54.41 3.58
C ALA A 510 -5.85 -54.78 2.76
N GLN A 511 -5.63 -54.18 1.60
CA GLN A 511 -4.43 -54.36 0.77
C GLN A 511 -3.29 -53.43 1.14
N MET A 512 -3.55 -52.45 2.04
CA MET A 512 -2.51 -51.51 2.45
C MET A 512 -1.66 -52.09 3.60
N ASP A 513 -0.37 -51.76 3.60
CA ASP A 513 0.53 -52.10 4.69
C ASP A 513 0.14 -51.44 6.02
N SER A 514 0.24 -52.20 7.12
CA SER A 514 -0.14 -51.77 8.48
C SER A 514 0.60 -50.50 8.94
N ASP A 515 1.83 -50.29 8.48
CA ASP A 515 2.64 -49.13 8.86
C ASP A 515 2.20 -47.88 8.12
N SER A 516 1.78 -47.98 6.87
CA SER A 516 1.18 -46.88 6.09
C SER A 516 -0.16 -46.42 6.70
N VAL A 517 -0.98 -47.36 7.18
CA VAL A 517 -2.25 -47.02 7.84
C VAL A 517 -2.03 -46.29 9.16
N ARG A 518 -1.09 -46.75 10.00
CA ARG A 518 -0.75 -46.08 11.28
C ARG A 518 -0.21 -44.70 11.06
N PHE A 519 0.62 -44.50 10.04
CA PHE A 519 1.17 -43.19 9.69
C PHE A 519 0.07 -42.20 9.28
N GLU A 520 -0.86 -42.60 8.43
CA GLU A 520 -2.01 -41.77 8.02
C GLU A 520 -2.95 -41.45 9.19
N ASP A 521 -3.14 -42.37 10.16
CA ASP A 521 -3.94 -42.11 11.38
C ASP A 521 -3.28 -41.03 12.27
N VAL A 522 -1.96 -41.05 12.46
CA VAL A 522 -1.21 -40.05 13.22
C VAL A 522 -1.32 -38.68 12.54
N LEU A 523 -1.18 -38.64 11.21
CA LEU A 523 -1.37 -37.39 10.44
C LEU A 523 -2.78 -36.83 10.60
N THR A 524 -3.79 -37.70 10.61
CA THR A 524 -5.18 -37.29 10.81
C THR A 524 -5.39 -36.62 12.17
N GLN A 525 -4.84 -37.20 13.25
CA GLN A 525 -4.94 -36.64 14.60
C GLN A 525 -4.19 -35.30 14.72
N LEU A 526 -3.02 -35.19 14.09
CA LEU A 526 -2.24 -33.94 14.06
C LEU A 526 -3.01 -32.82 13.37
N GLU A 527 -3.61 -33.12 12.23
CA GLU A 527 -4.37 -32.13 11.45
C GLU A 527 -5.63 -31.65 12.19
N GLU A 528 -6.36 -32.58 12.85
CA GLU A 528 -7.51 -32.19 13.68
C GLU A 528 -7.12 -31.31 14.85
N LYS A 529 -6.03 -31.64 15.57
CA LYS A 529 -5.53 -30.80 16.68
C LYS A 529 -5.13 -29.41 16.18
N ARG A 530 -4.45 -29.35 15.04
CA ARG A 530 -4.03 -28.08 14.45
C ARG A 530 -5.24 -27.23 14.05
N GLN A 531 -6.23 -27.82 13.37
CA GLN A 531 -7.45 -27.10 12.97
C GLN A 531 -8.19 -26.51 14.18
N ARG A 532 -8.22 -27.26 15.31
CA ARG A 532 -8.79 -26.76 16.58
C ARG A 532 -8.00 -25.57 17.11
N LEU A 533 -6.67 -25.65 17.11
CA LEU A 533 -5.79 -24.55 17.54
C LEU A 533 -5.94 -23.32 16.66
N GLU A 534 -5.96 -23.46 15.33
CA GLU A 534 -6.14 -22.35 14.41
C GLU A 534 -7.49 -21.65 14.57
N LYS A 535 -8.56 -22.43 14.77
CA LYS A 535 -9.89 -21.85 15.05
C LYS A 535 -9.88 -21.07 16.35
N ALA A 536 -9.27 -21.61 17.40
CA ALA A 536 -9.15 -20.91 18.69
C ALA A 536 -8.30 -19.64 18.58
N GLN A 537 -7.19 -19.70 17.85
CA GLN A 537 -6.35 -18.54 17.61
C GLN A 537 -7.05 -17.45 16.78
N ALA A 538 -7.73 -17.84 15.70
CA ALA A 538 -8.50 -16.90 14.88
C ALA A 538 -9.63 -16.21 15.69
N GLU A 539 -10.27 -16.94 16.59
CA GLU A 539 -11.28 -16.40 17.50
C GLU A 539 -10.67 -15.44 18.52
N ALA A 540 -9.53 -15.80 19.11
CA ALA A 540 -8.77 -14.93 20.00
C ALA A 540 -8.33 -13.63 19.30
N ASP A 541 -7.78 -13.71 18.09
CA ASP A 541 -7.37 -12.55 17.30
C ASP A 541 -8.56 -11.64 16.94
N ARG A 542 -9.72 -12.25 16.63
CA ARG A 542 -10.96 -11.51 16.37
C ARG A 542 -11.41 -10.73 17.60
N LEU A 543 -11.42 -11.39 18.76
CA LEU A 543 -11.79 -10.77 20.02
C LEU A 543 -10.81 -9.67 20.43
N TRP A 544 -9.51 -9.88 20.15
CA TRP A 544 -8.49 -8.89 20.44
C TRP A 544 -8.68 -7.61 19.61
N ARG A 545 -8.89 -7.76 18.29
CA ARG A 545 -9.19 -6.63 17.38
C ARG A 545 -10.47 -5.89 17.79
N GLN A 546 -11.49 -6.62 18.18
CA GLN A 546 -12.75 -6.03 18.66
C GLN A 546 -12.54 -5.22 19.93
N ARG A 547 -11.76 -5.74 20.88
CA ARG A 547 -11.37 -5.01 22.11
C ARG A 547 -10.57 -3.75 21.81
N GLU A 548 -9.63 -3.82 20.89
CA GLU A 548 -8.81 -2.68 20.49
C GLU A 548 -9.67 -1.57 19.84
N GLU A 549 -10.59 -1.97 18.98
CA GLU A 549 -11.53 -1.04 18.36
C GLU A 549 -12.47 -0.39 19.39
N ASP A 550 -12.98 -1.18 20.32
CA ASP A 550 -13.85 -0.68 21.40
C ASP A 550 -13.08 0.25 22.37
N ALA A 551 -11.82 -0.09 22.67
CA ALA A 551 -10.96 0.78 23.46
C ALA A 551 -10.67 2.11 22.75
N ARG A 552 -10.46 2.08 21.44
CA ARG A 552 -10.29 3.29 20.61
C ARG A 552 -11.57 4.14 20.61
N LYS A 553 -12.72 3.53 20.41
CA LYS A 553 -14.02 4.24 20.48
C LYS A 553 -14.26 4.86 21.86
N ALA A 554 -13.93 4.14 22.92
CA ALA A 554 -14.05 4.65 24.29
C ALA A 554 -13.13 5.84 24.58
N ARG A 555 -11.89 5.84 24.02
CA ARG A 555 -10.97 6.99 24.13
C ARG A 555 -11.53 8.22 23.41
N THR A 556 -11.93 8.07 22.17
CA THR A 556 -12.50 9.18 21.40
C THR A 556 -13.77 9.74 22.02
N PHE A 557 -14.62 8.88 22.60
CA PHE A 557 -15.80 9.31 23.34
C PHE A 557 -15.46 10.10 24.61
N ARG A 558 -14.46 9.67 25.37
CA ARG A 558 -13.96 10.41 26.54
C ARG A 558 -13.44 11.79 26.16
N GLU A 559 -12.62 11.89 25.13
CA GLU A 559 -12.10 13.17 24.64
C GLU A 559 -13.23 14.11 24.17
N GLN A 560 -14.25 13.58 23.52
CA GLN A 560 -15.41 14.37 23.12
C GLN A 560 -16.22 14.85 24.34
N MET A 561 -16.40 14.00 25.34
CA MET A 561 -17.08 14.37 26.58
C MET A 561 -16.31 15.42 27.39
N GLU A 562 -14.97 15.32 27.48
CA GLU A 562 -14.15 16.36 28.09
C GLU A 562 -14.25 17.69 27.37
N LYS A 563 -14.13 17.70 26.03
CA LYS A 563 -14.31 18.92 25.23
C LYS A 563 -15.71 19.51 25.38
N ALA A 564 -16.75 18.67 25.43
CA ALA A 564 -18.11 19.13 25.64
C ALA A 564 -18.30 19.74 27.03
N LYS A 565 -17.70 19.14 28.07
CA LYS A 565 -17.71 19.65 29.46
C LYS A 565 -17.00 21.00 29.57
N ASP A 566 -15.82 21.15 28.96
CA ASP A 566 -15.06 22.40 28.97
C ASP A 566 -15.79 23.51 28.17
N ASN A 567 -16.40 23.18 27.05
CA ASN A 567 -17.24 24.11 26.30
C ASN A 567 -18.49 24.55 27.06
N ALA A 568 -19.12 23.63 27.78
CA ALA A 568 -20.29 23.97 28.62
C ALA A 568 -19.89 24.87 29.81
N ARG A 569 -18.72 24.59 30.42
CA ARG A 569 -18.18 25.41 31.52
C ARG A 569 -17.84 26.83 31.03
N THR A 570 -17.11 26.97 29.95
CA THR A 570 -16.75 28.29 29.36
C THR A 570 -17.96 29.11 28.95
N LYS A 571 -18.99 28.45 28.37
CA LYS A 571 -20.27 29.11 28.07
C LYS A 571 -21.00 29.54 29.32
N GLY A 572 -21.03 28.70 30.37
CA GLY A 572 -21.65 29.05 31.65
C GLY A 572 -20.99 30.23 32.34
N GLU A 573 -19.65 30.27 32.37
CA GLU A 573 -18.87 31.37 32.90
C GLU A 573 -19.07 32.68 32.10
N ALA A 574 -19.11 32.60 30.78
CA ALA A 574 -19.37 33.77 29.93
C ALA A 574 -20.78 34.35 30.17
N GLU A 575 -21.80 33.51 30.33
CA GLU A 575 -23.15 33.90 30.58
C GLU A 575 -23.31 34.51 32.00
N ALA A 576 -22.66 33.91 33.01
CA ALA A 576 -22.63 34.47 34.37
C ALA A 576 -21.95 35.86 34.40
N LYS A 577 -20.83 36.04 33.67
CA LYS A 577 -20.19 37.36 33.53
C LYS A 577 -21.09 38.38 32.83
N ARG A 578 -21.88 37.94 31.82
CA ARG A 578 -22.83 38.78 31.12
C ARG A 578 -23.96 39.29 32.07
N ILE A 579 -24.51 38.34 32.85
CA ILE A 579 -25.59 38.69 33.80
C ILE A 579 -25.10 39.68 34.86
N VAL A 580 -23.89 39.48 35.44
CA VAL A 580 -23.34 40.42 36.41
C VAL A 580 -23.09 41.80 35.82
N ARG A 581 -22.55 41.91 34.63
CA ARG A 581 -22.37 43.19 33.93
C ARG A 581 -23.69 43.91 33.68
N GLN A 582 -24.74 43.18 33.28
CA GLN A 582 -26.07 43.72 33.07
C GLN A 582 -26.66 44.23 34.36
N ALA A 583 -26.51 43.50 35.47
CA ALA A 583 -26.96 43.96 36.78
C ALA A 583 -26.20 45.22 37.26
N GLN A 584 -24.87 45.27 37.03
CA GLN A 584 -24.09 46.48 37.31
C GLN A 584 -24.57 47.70 36.51
N ALA A 585 -24.80 47.53 35.21
CA ALA A 585 -25.29 48.62 34.35
C ALA A 585 -26.69 49.12 34.80
N GLN A 586 -27.60 48.18 35.17
CA GLN A 586 -28.90 48.55 35.72
C GLN A 586 -28.84 49.26 37.05
N ALA A 587 -27.93 48.82 37.95
CA ALA A 587 -27.71 49.51 39.22
C ALA A 587 -27.15 50.94 39.01
N ASP A 588 -26.21 51.12 38.11
CA ASP A 588 -25.63 52.43 37.78
C ASP A 588 -26.71 53.38 37.18
N GLU A 589 -27.61 52.84 36.32
CA GLU A 589 -28.75 53.59 35.76
C GLU A 589 -29.76 54.01 36.82
N ILE A 590 -30.12 53.13 37.77
CA ILE A 590 -30.99 53.42 38.89
C ILE A 590 -30.34 54.51 39.80
N PHE A 591 -29.02 54.39 40.05
CA PHE A 591 -28.32 55.40 40.82
C PHE A 591 -28.29 56.80 40.13
N ALA A 592 -28.14 56.80 38.81
CA ALA A 592 -28.23 58.04 38.01
C ALA A 592 -29.61 58.68 38.09
N GLN A 593 -30.68 57.87 37.98
CA GLN A 593 -32.08 58.33 38.12
C GLN A 593 -32.38 58.87 39.51
N LEU A 594 -31.87 58.19 40.56
CA LEU A 594 -32.02 58.68 41.94
C LEU A 594 -31.25 59.96 42.14
N ASP A 595 -30.08 60.15 41.58
CA ASP A 595 -29.33 61.40 41.65
C ASP A 595 -30.05 62.55 40.89
N GLN A 596 -30.72 62.24 39.78
CA GLN A 596 -31.54 63.21 39.01
C GLN A 596 -32.81 63.64 39.74
N LEU A 597 -33.55 62.69 40.36
CA LEU A 597 -34.74 62.94 41.17
C LEU A 597 -34.39 63.80 42.42
N ARG A 598 -33.21 63.55 43.03
CA ARG A 598 -32.71 64.33 44.17
C ARG A 598 -32.42 65.80 43.79
N ARG A 599 -31.92 66.04 42.61
CA ARG A 599 -31.67 67.39 42.08
C ARG A 599 -32.93 68.15 41.80
N GLN A 600 -34.05 67.43 41.57
CA GLN A 600 -35.38 68.04 41.31
C GLN A 600 -36.21 68.24 42.55
N GLN A 601 -35.98 67.49 43.63
CA GLN A 601 -36.68 67.65 44.90
C GLN A 601 -35.70 68.11 46.01
N GLN A 602 -35.82 69.44 46.39
CA GLN A 602 -35.30 69.97 47.61
C GLN A 602 -36.05 69.39 48.81
N LYS A 603 -35.65 68.26 49.44
CA LYS A 603 -35.74 67.97 50.86
C LYS A 603 -35.12 66.58 51.20
N GLN A 604 -34.18 66.65 52.16
CA GLN A 604 -33.87 65.71 53.18
C GLN A 604 -33.78 64.16 52.88
N LEU A 605 -32.71 63.71 52.28
CA LEU A 605 -32.06 62.49 52.64
C LEU A 605 -30.58 62.84 52.82
N SER A 606 -29.95 62.41 53.95
CA SER A 606 -28.54 62.70 54.25
C SER A 606 -27.65 62.19 53.08
N PHE A 607 -26.70 63.04 52.65
CA PHE A 607 -25.74 62.72 51.60
C PHE A 607 -24.95 61.45 51.90
N GLN A 608 -24.84 61.15 53.17
CA GLN A 608 -24.09 60.04 53.81
C GLN A 608 -24.85 58.70 53.61
N GLU A 609 -26.11 58.61 53.87
CA GLU A 609 -26.94 57.39 53.77
C GLU A 609 -27.10 56.94 52.33
N LEU A 610 -27.18 57.84 51.32
CA LEU A 610 -27.25 57.49 49.93
C LEU A 610 -25.90 57.00 49.40
N ASN A 611 -24.81 57.64 49.86
CA ASN A 611 -23.46 57.20 49.48
C ASN A 611 -23.11 55.84 50.12
N ASP A 612 -23.56 55.58 51.36
CA ASP A 612 -23.37 54.32 52.03
C ASP A 612 -24.20 53.19 51.34
N ALA A 613 -25.42 53.50 50.93
CA ALA A 613 -26.24 52.53 50.11
C ALA A 613 -25.64 52.25 48.74
N LYS A 614 -25.13 53.29 48.02
CA LYS A 614 -24.37 53.10 46.78
C LYS A 614 -23.10 52.28 46.95
N ALA A 615 -22.37 52.53 48.00
CA ALA A 615 -21.16 51.79 48.35
C ALA A 615 -21.45 50.32 48.69
N ALA A 616 -22.55 50.05 49.44
CA ALA A 616 -22.99 48.71 49.79
C ALA A 616 -23.42 47.92 48.53
N VAL A 617 -24.20 48.51 47.61
CA VAL A 617 -24.59 47.83 46.38
C VAL A 617 -23.38 47.59 45.46
N ARG A 618 -22.48 48.56 45.30
CA ARG A 618 -21.25 48.34 44.54
C ARG A 618 -20.36 47.29 45.17
N HIS A 619 -20.27 47.25 46.49
CA HIS A 619 -19.48 46.24 47.21
C HIS A 619 -20.08 44.82 47.00
N SER A 620 -21.37 44.63 47.08
CA SER A 620 -22.01 43.33 46.81
C SER A 620 -21.91 42.92 45.35
N LEU A 621 -21.97 43.83 44.39
CA LEU A 621 -21.76 43.56 42.95
C LEU A 621 -20.31 43.19 42.67
N ASN A 622 -19.35 43.84 43.29
CA ASN A 622 -17.91 43.50 43.17
C ASN A 622 -17.63 42.15 43.85
N GLN A 623 -18.24 41.85 45.01
CA GLN A 623 -18.14 40.50 45.63
C GLN A 623 -18.69 39.40 44.71
N ALA A 624 -19.82 39.64 44.05
CA ALA A 624 -20.37 38.70 43.08
C ALA A 624 -19.45 38.53 41.86
N GLN A 625 -18.75 39.57 41.42
CA GLN A 625 -17.80 39.55 40.32
C GLN A 625 -16.52 38.78 40.72
N ASP A 626 -16.00 39.02 41.95
CA ASP A 626 -14.82 38.34 42.49
C ASP A 626 -15.11 36.84 42.77
N ALA A 627 -16.36 36.51 43.20
CA ALA A 627 -16.77 35.11 43.35
C ALA A 627 -16.77 34.34 42.01
N LEU A 628 -17.00 35.00 40.88
CA LEU A 628 -16.87 34.41 39.52
C LEU A 628 -15.40 34.23 39.10
N HIS A 629 -14.43 34.96 39.69
CA HIS A 629 -13.01 34.82 39.41
C HIS A 629 -12.32 33.76 40.28
N ILE A 630 -12.89 33.42 41.44
CA ILE A 630 -12.32 32.44 42.38
C ILE A 630 -12.37 31.01 41.86
N HIS A 631 -13.13 30.72 40.78
CA HIS A 631 -13.24 29.39 40.21
C HIS A 631 -12.29 29.11 39.03
N ASP A 632 -11.33 29.99 38.73
CA ASP A 632 -10.41 29.84 37.61
C ASP A 632 -9.10 29.08 37.93
N GLN A 633 -8.93 28.60 39.14
CA GLN A 633 -7.87 27.62 39.44
C GLN A 633 -8.44 26.44 40.22
N PRO A 634 -8.38 25.20 39.71
CA PRO A 634 -8.56 24.03 40.54
C PRO A 634 -7.36 24.01 41.53
N GLN A 635 -7.55 24.46 42.75
CA GLN A 635 -6.62 24.11 43.84
C GLN A 635 -6.68 22.59 43.98
N GLU A 636 -5.64 21.89 43.48
CA GLU A 636 -5.44 20.51 43.93
C GLU A 636 -5.44 20.52 45.46
N PRO A 637 -6.17 19.59 46.12
CA PRO A 637 -6.19 19.54 47.58
C PRO A 637 -4.74 19.40 48.05
N VAL A 638 -4.32 20.29 48.94
CA VAL A 638 -3.00 20.26 49.59
C VAL A 638 -2.88 18.89 50.24
N TYR A 639 -2.08 18.00 49.63
CA TYR A 639 -1.83 16.68 50.18
C TYR A 639 -1.05 16.86 51.49
N THR A 640 -1.65 16.50 52.59
CA THR A 640 -0.99 16.34 53.87
C THR A 640 -0.62 14.85 54.02
N PRO A 641 0.68 14.51 54.07
CA PRO A 641 1.10 13.11 54.22
C PRO A 641 0.56 12.55 55.54
N SER A 642 0.10 11.33 55.54
CA SER A 642 -0.46 10.62 56.71
C SER A 642 0.55 10.39 57.85
N ARG A 643 1.85 10.58 57.56
CA ARG A 643 2.97 10.59 58.53
C ARG A 643 4.10 11.52 58.05
N PRO A 644 5.01 11.94 58.93
CA PRO A 644 6.24 12.65 58.52
C PRO A 644 7.05 11.82 57.53
N ILE A 645 7.58 12.47 56.49
CA ILE A 645 8.44 11.83 55.48
C ILE A 645 9.82 11.66 56.09
N GLU A 646 10.35 10.43 56.08
CA GLU A 646 11.67 10.10 56.64
C GLU A 646 12.65 9.72 55.51
N VAL A 647 13.95 9.77 55.82
CA VAL A 647 15.00 9.33 54.89
C VAL A 647 14.85 7.84 54.55
N GLY A 648 14.79 7.53 53.26
CA GLY A 648 14.57 6.15 52.81
C GLY A 648 13.15 5.87 52.31
N ASP A 649 12.21 6.83 52.50
CA ASP A 649 10.87 6.69 51.94
C ASP A 649 10.89 6.81 50.41
N LEU A 650 10.01 6.06 49.73
CA LEU A 650 9.71 6.25 48.35
C LEU A 650 8.52 7.19 48.20
N VAL A 651 8.71 8.29 47.44
CA VAL A 651 7.71 9.32 47.24
C VAL A 651 7.45 9.46 45.70
N GLU A 652 6.23 9.81 45.36
CA GLU A 652 5.84 10.11 43.95
C GLU A 652 5.71 11.60 43.76
N LEU A 653 6.22 12.08 42.60
CA LEU A 653 6.09 13.48 42.16
C LEU A 653 4.80 13.62 41.34
N PRO A 654 3.82 14.43 41.73
CA PRO A 654 2.66 14.76 40.92
C PRO A 654 3.12 15.45 39.63
N GLY A 655 2.70 14.90 38.48
CA GLY A 655 3.08 15.42 37.16
C GLY A 655 4.17 14.64 36.41
N VAL A 656 4.98 13.86 37.13
CA VAL A 656 5.94 12.92 36.52
C VAL A 656 5.73 11.59 37.21
N LYS A 657 5.19 10.58 36.53
CA LYS A 657 4.94 9.22 37.09
C LYS A 657 6.27 8.50 37.41
N MET A 658 7.10 9.10 38.28
CA MET A 658 8.37 8.51 38.71
C MET A 658 8.42 8.46 40.23
N ALA A 659 8.75 7.30 40.78
CA ALA A 659 9.03 7.12 42.20
C ALA A 659 10.48 7.53 42.47
N ALA A 660 10.68 8.35 43.52
CA ALA A 660 11.99 8.83 43.99
C ALA A 660 12.20 8.45 45.43
N SER A 661 13.41 8.05 45.83
CA SER A 661 13.76 7.80 47.21
C SER A 661 14.27 9.06 47.91
N VAL A 662 13.84 9.29 49.15
CA VAL A 662 14.26 10.41 49.97
C VAL A 662 15.65 10.13 50.51
N LEU A 663 16.64 10.93 50.12
CA LEU A 663 18.02 10.84 50.62
C LEU A 663 18.28 11.67 51.87
N ALA A 664 17.67 12.84 51.99
CA ALA A 664 17.77 13.73 53.13
C ALA A 664 16.51 14.57 53.29
N VAL A 665 16.17 14.92 54.56
CA VAL A 665 15.12 15.87 54.89
C VAL A 665 15.83 17.07 55.51
N ASN A 666 15.71 18.25 54.90
CA ASN A 666 16.37 19.47 55.34
C ASN A 666 15.50 20.22 56.35
N ASN A 667 16.12 21.00 57.22
CA ASN A 667 15.45 21.77 58.29
C ASN A 667 14.53 22.90 57.74
N ASP A 668 14.64 23.23 56.46
CA ASP A 668 13.84 24.22 55.72
C ASP A 668 12.56 23.64 55.10
N GLY A 669 12.25 22.36 55.36
CA GLY A 669 11.08 21.66 54.83
C GLY A 669 11.26 21.17 53.37
N THR A 670 12.48 21.17 52.83
CA THR A 670 12.80 20.58 51.53
C THR A 670 13.33 19.15 51.67
N LEU A 671 13.04 18.31 50.68
CA LEU A 671 13.46 16.92 50.58
C LEU A 671 14.48 16.78 49.43
N LEU A 672 15.61 16.13 49.71
CA LEU A 672 16.52 15.71 48.65
C LEU A 672 16.10 14.32 48.15
N LEU A 673 15.69 14.24 46.93
CA LEU A 673 15.17 13.04 46.29
C LEU A 673 16.16 12.48 45.26
N GLN A 674 16.19 11.16 45.15
CA GLN A 674 16.91 10.48 44.04
C GLN A 674 15.93 9.67 43.20
N ALA A 675 15.82 10.06 41.91
CA ALA A 675 15.08 9.37 40.89
C ALA A 675 16.06 8.80 39.85
N GLY A 676 16.38 7.51 39.96
CA GLY A 676 17.40 6.87 39.12
C GLY A 676 18.80 7.47 39.35
N LYS A 677 19.39 8.11 38.34
CA LYS A 677 20.71 8.78 38.43
C LYS A 677 20.62 10.27 38.76
N MET A 678 19.43 10.86 38.83
CA MET A 678 19.23 12.28 39.08
C MET A 678 18.92 12.55 40.55
N LYS A 679 19.54 13.57 41.10
CA LYS A 679 19.23 14.10 42.45
C LYS A 679 18.52 15.44 42.27
N MET A 680 17.43 15.64 43.02
CA MET A 680 16.64 16.88 42.94
C MET A 680 16.16 17.29 44.34
N THR A 681 16.03 18.58 44.62
CA THR A 681 15.47 19.11 45.86
C THR A 681 14.07 19.65 45.62
N VAL A 682 13.09 19.14 46.38
CA VAL A 682 11.65 19.45 46.21
C VAL A 682 11.05 19.75 47.59
N LYS A 683 10.05 20.66 47.65
CA LYS A 683 9.32 20.90 48.89
C LYS A 683 8.49 19.71 49.32
N ALA A 684 8.40 19.39 50.61
CA ALA A 684 7.65 18.24 51.11
C ALA A 684 6.16 18.25 50.73
N GLN A 685 5.61 19.42 50.42
CA GLN A 685 4.21 19.59 49.96
C GLN A 685 4.01 19.17 48.45
N GLN A 686 5.07 18.96 47.71
CA GLN A 686 5.06 18.65 46.26
C GLN A 686 5.27 17.16 45.95
N VAL A 687 5.27 16.33 46.99
CA VAL A 687 5.45 14.87 46.87
C VAL A 687 4.32 14.12 47.55
N ARG A 688 3.95 12.94 47.07
CA ARG A 688 2.94 12.06 47.63
C ARG A 688 3.61 10.80 48.20
N LEU A 689 3.25 10.39 49.39
CA LEU A 689 3.61 9.08 49.94
C LEU A 689 2.59 8.04 49.42
N PRO A 690 2.99 7.01 48.71
CA PRO A 690 2.08 5.90 48.35
C PRO A 690 1.61 5.20 49.61
N GLU A 691 0.32 5.00 49.77
CA GLU A 691 -0.27 4.31 50.94
C GLU A 691 0.16 2.83 50.91
N GLY A 692 0.77 2.40 52.04
CA GLY A 692 1.00 0.98 52.30
C GLY A 692 2.45 0.51 52.40
N GLN A 693 3.46 1.34 52.69
CA GLN A 693 4.85 0.85 52.91
C GLN A 693 5.21 0.63 54.38
N PRO A 694 5.63 -0.60 54.78
CA PRO A 694 6.22 -0.87 56.09
C PRO A 694 7.70 -0.44 56.13
N LYS A 695 8.15 0.08 57.27
CA LYS A 695 9.54 0.52 57.55
C LYS A 695 10.58 -0.57 57.26
N LYS A 696 11.55 -0.28 56.36
CA LYS A 696 12.77 -1.08 56.22
C LYS A 696 13.92 -0.44 57.01
N LYS A 697 14.57 -1.25 57.86
CA LYS A 697 15.80 -0.89 58.56
C LYS A 697 16.99 -0.76 57.59
N PRO A 698 17.96 0.11 57.88
CA PRO A 698 19.09 0.34 56.99
C PRO A 698 20.07 -0.83 56.99
N ALA A 699 20.50 -1.30 55.84
CA ALA A 699 21.58 -2.26 55.67
C ALA A 699 22.84 -1.55 55.16
N ALA A 700 23.97 -1.91 55.74
CA ALA A 700 25.30 -1.41 55.46
C ALA A 700 25.85 -1.82 54.08
N PRO A 701 26.89 -1.17 53.55
CA PRO A 701 27.31 -1.35 52.16
C PRO A 701 28.18 -2.61 51.99
N ALA A 702 27.88 -3.39 50.95
CA ALA A 702 28.74 -4.46 50.44
C ALA A 702 29.13 -4.25 48.99
N SER A 703 30.40 -4.42 48.76
CA SER A 703 31.16 -4.29 47.53
C SER A 703 30.88 -5.39 46.50
N GLY A 704 30.89 -4.99 45.25
CA GLY A 704 31.42 -5.65 44.06
C GLY A 704 31.02 -7.11 43.73
N GLY A 705 30.51 -7.30 42.49
CA GLY A 705 30.61 -8.62 41.85
C GLY A 705 29.44 -8.95 40.89
N SER A 706 29.75 -8.89 39.62
CA SER A 706 29.25 -9.70 38.49
C SER A 706 27.75 -9.88 38.23
N ALA A 707 27.35 -9.52 37.03
CA ALA A 707 26.06 -9.75 36.41
C ALA A 707 25.63 -11.21 36.40
N LYS A 708 24.44 -11.48 36.92
CA LYS A 708 23.60 -12.63 36.56
C LYS A 708 22.19 -12.11 36.38
N LEU A 709 21.61 -12.41 35.22
CA LEU A 709 20.19 -12.17 34.93
C LEU A 709 19.32 -12.82 36.03
N ASN A 710 18.60 -12.02 36.78
CA ASN A 710 17.52 -12.48 37.63
C ASN A 710 16.19 -12.02 37.04
N LEU A 711 15.52 -12.91 36.33
CA LEU A 711 14.07 -12.91 36.18
C LEU A 711 13.47 -13.31 37.55
N GLN A 712 13.21 -12.34 38.41
CA GLN A 712 12.33 -12.54 39.57
C GLN A 712 10.96 -11.95 39.25
N SER A 713 10.03 -12.82 38.81
CA SER A 713 8.60 -12.57 38.88
C SER A 713 8.21 -12.36 40.34
N ARG A 714 7.78 -11.17 40.71
CA ARG A 714 7.12 -10.91 41.99
C ARG A 714 5.74 -11.59 41.96
N ALA A 715 5.59 -12.75 42.56
CA ALA A 715 4.28 -13.30 42.83
C ALA A 715 3.55 -12.36 43.81
N ALA A 716 2.35 -11.91 43.47
CA ALA A 716 1.48 -11.14 44.35
C ALA A 716 1.04 -12.03 45.51
N SER A 717 0.83 -11.47 46.69
CA SER A 717 0.33 -12.21 47.87
C SER A 717 -1.15 -12.60 47.78
N GLU A 718 -1.86 -12.08 46.78
CA GLU A 718 -3.28 -12.29 46.57
C GLU A 718 -3.55 -12.63 45.09
N LEU A 719 -4.47 -13.57 44.85
CA LEU A 719 -4.96 -13.98 43.56
C LEU A 719 -6.48 -13.83 43.52
N ASP A 720 -7.00 -13.07 42.56
CA ASP A 720 -8.43 -12.91 42.35
C ASP A 720 -8.88 -13.78 41.15
N ILE A 721 -9.74 -14.78 41.44
CA ILE A 721 -10.30 -15.70 40.42
C ILE A 721 -11.81 -15.54 40.26
N ARG A 722 -12.36 -14.42 40.65
CA ARG A 722 -13.78 -14.14 40.43
C ARG A 722 -14.11 -14.01 38.98
N GLY A 723 -15.11 -14.75 38.51
CA GLY A 723 -15.52 -14.76 37.11
C GLY A 723 -14.85 -15.81 36.24
N TYR A 724 -13.94 -16.62 36.77
CA TYR A 724 -13.33 -17.75 36.05
C TYR A 724 -14.25 -18.97 36.02
N GLU A 725 -14.15 -19.79 35.01
CA GLU A 725 -14.76 -21.12 34.99
C GLU A 725 -13.97 -22.10 35.87
N THR A 726 -14.63 -23.14 36.40
CA THR A 726 -14.08 -24.03 37.44
C THR A 726 -12.77 -24.70 37.03
N LEU A 727 -12.68 -25.19 35.78
CA LEU A 727 -11.48 -25.84 35.23
C LEU A 727 -10.32 -24.87 34.99
N GLU A 728 -10.64 -23.66 34.57
CA GLU A 728 -9.68 -22.60 34.33
C GLU A 728 -9.10 -22.08 35.68
N ALA A 729 -9.97 -21.91 36.66
CA ALA A 729 -9.58 -21.49 38.00
C ALA A 729 -8.60 -22.48 38.68
N GLU A 730 -8.78 -23.80 38.49
CA GLU A 730 -7.85 -24.81 39.00
C GLU A 730 -6.45 -24.63 38.44
N SER A 731 -6.32 -24.45 37.10
CA SER A 731 -5.02 -24.26 36.45
C SER A 731 -4.34 -22.97 36.87
N VAL A 732 -5.10 -21.87 36.99
CA VAL A 732 -4.59 -20.56 37.40
C VAL A 732 -4.09 -20.59 38.84
N VAL A 733 -4.83 -21.24 39.74
CA VAL A 733 -4.44 -21.37 41.16
C VAL A 733 -3.22 -22.28 41.31
N GLU A 734 -3.11 -23.38 40.55
CA GLU A 734 -1.95 -24.27 40.58
C GLU A 734 -0.67 -23.53 40.18
N ASN A 735 -0.68 -22.83 39.07
CA ASN A 735 0.45 -22.00 38.60
C ASN A 735 0.80 -20.87 39.57
N TYR A 736 -0.21 -20.31 40.24
CA TYR A 736 0.00 -19.26 41.23
C TYR A 736 0.66 -19.82 42.51
N ILE A 737 0.24 -20.99 43.01
CA ILE A 737 0.87 -21.67 44.16
C ILE A 737 2.33 -22.00 43.87
N ASP A 738 2.64 -22.53 42.68
CA ASP A 738 4.02 -22.80 42.27
C ASP A 738 4.87 -21.51 42.23
N SER A 739 4.33 -20.46 41.70
CA SER A 739 4.98 -19.14 41.66
C SER A 739 5.18 -18.56 43.05
N ALA A 740 4.20 -18.73 43.98
CA ALA A 740 4.27 -18.27 45.36
C ALA A 740 5.33 -19.06 46.19
N VAL A 741 5.44 -20.36 45.94
CA VAL A 741 6.48 -21.20 46.56
C VAL A 741 7.87 -20.80 46.05
N MET A 742 8.02 -20.56 44.74
CA MET A 742 9.27 -20.07 44.17
C MET A 742 9.67 -18.68 44.70
N ALA A 743 8.67 -17.84 45.00
CA ALA A 743 8.86 -16.52 45.61
C ALA A 743 9.04 -16.59 47.13
N LYS A 744 9.02 -17.80 47.78
CA LYS A 744 9.13 -18.04 49.23
C LYS A 744 8.08 -17.29 50.03
N LEU A 745 6.84 -17.21 49.54
CA LEU A 745 5.73 -16.65 50.30
C LEU A 745 5.23 -17.68 51.30
N GLY A 746 5.10 -17.32 52.58
CA GLY A 746 4.61 -18.22 53.61
C GLY A 746 3.09 -18.36 53.63
N THR A 747 2.39 -17.33 53.20
CA THR A 747 0.92 -17.29 53.18
C THR A 747 0.45 -16.51 51.94
N VAL A 748 -0.59 -17.03 51.28
CA VAL A 748 -1.22 -16.40 50.12
C VAL A 748 -2.74 -16.43 50.25
N THR A 749 -3.40 -15.50 49.59
CA THR A 749 -4.85 -15.32 49.65
C THR A 749 -5.48 -15.52 48.25
N ILE A 750 -6.52 -16.37 48.18
CA ILE A 750 -7.23 -16.65 46.93
C ILE A 750 -8.67 -16.13 47.06
N ILE A 751 -9.05 -15.19 46.22
CA ILE A 751 -10.37 -14.54 46.22
C ILE A 751 -11.25 -15.19 45.15
N HIS A 752 -12.23 -15.99 45.58
CA HIS A 752 -13.15 -16.69 44.69
C HIS A 752 -14.60 -16.18 44.74
N GLY A 753 -14.87 -15.24 45.61
CA GLY A 753 -16.18 -14.61 45.82
C GLY A 753 -17.19 -15.46 46.58
N LYS A 754 -18.34 -14.84 46.97
CA LYS A 754 -19.43 -15.47 47.77
C LYS A 754 -20.53 -16.13 46.91
N GLY A 755 -20.36 -16.31 45.54
CA GLY A 755 -21.37 -16.84 44.65
C GLY A 755 -21.87 -18.25 44.98
N THR A 756 -22.18 -19.09 44.00
CA THR A 756 -22.75 -20.46 44.19
C THR A 756 -21.85 -21.42 44.96
N GLY A 757 -20.60 -21.04 45.23
CA GLY A 757 -19.61 -21.84 45.93
C GLY A 757 -18.90 -22.91 45.05
N ALA A 758 -19.16 -22.94 43.76
CA ALA A 758 -18.52 -23.88 42.82
C ALA A 758 -16.99 -23.68 42.76
N LEU A 759 -16.51 -22.42 42.57
CA LEU A 759 -15.08 -22.07 42.57
C LEU A 759 -14.42 -22.38 43.88
N ARG A 760 -15.06 -22.08 45.04
CA ARG A 760 -14.56 -22.42 46.36
C ARG A 760 -14.34 -23.91 46.52
N LYS A 761 -15.31 -24.74 46.09
CA LYS A 761 -15.23 -26.20 46.16
C LYS A 761 -14.07 -26.73 45.35
N ALA A 762 -13.95 -26.29 44.09
CA ALA A 762 -12.86 -26.70 43.19
C ALA A 762 -11.48 -26.31 43.72
N VAL A 763 -11.33 -25.06 44.18
CA VAL A 763 -10.08 -24.58 44.79
C VAL A 763 -9.72 -25.39 46.06
N HIS A 764 -10.68 -25.68 46.95
CA HIS A 764 -10.42 -26.48 48.13
C HIS A 764 -10.03 -27.93 47.80
N GLU A 765 -10.63 -28.55 46.76
CA GLU A 765 -10.25 -29.89 46.33
C GLU A 765 -8.85 -29.94 45.72
N MET A 766 -8.48 -28.95 44.96
CA MET A 766 -7.15 -28.80 44.38
C MET A 766 -6.10 -28.55 45.46
N LEU A 767 -6.34 -27.62 46.41
CA LEU A 767 -5.43 -27.33 47.52
C LEU A 767 -5.17 -28.53 48.44
N LYS A 768 -6.16 -29.42 48.64
CA LYS A 768 -5.98 -30.70 49.34
C LYS A 768 -4.99 -31.64 48.70
N ARG A 769 -4.89 -31.64 47.38
CA ARG A 769 -4.02 -32.50 46.57
C ARG A 769 -2.63 -31.94 46.37
N ASN A 770 -2.44 -30.62 46.56
CA ASN A 770 -1.18 -29.94 46.30
C ASN A 770 -0.20 -30.12 47.45
N LYS A 771 0.96 -30.74 47.17
CA LYS A 771 2.01 -31.09 48.18
C LYS A 771 2.69 -29.85 48.79
N ALA A 772 2.65 -28.70 48.10
CA ALA A 772 3.26 -27.45 48.55
C ALA A 772 2.41 -26.70 49.62
N VAL A 773 1.14 -27.09 49.77
CA VAL A 773 0.21 -26.49 50.73
C VAL A 773 0.36 -27.18 52.09
N LYS A 774 0.57 -26.38 53.10
CA LYS A 774 0.65 -26.82 54.51
C LYS A 774 -0.75 -26.90 55.14
N SER A 775 -1.51 -25.85 55.01
CA SER A 775 -2.89 -25.74 55.51
C SER A 775 -3.65 -24.65 54.73
N PHE A 776 -4.99 -24.72 54.69
CA PHE A 776 -5.83 -23.63 54.18
C PHE A 776 -7.09 -23.47 55.03
N ARG A 777 -7.60 -22.26 55.09
CA ARG A 777 -8.81 -21.90 55.83
C ARG A 777 -9.61 -20.83 55.09
N LEU A 778 -10.87 -20.68 55.38
CA LEU A 778 -11.66 -19.53 54.93
C LEU A 778 -11.18 -18.24 55.63
N GLY A 779 -11.35 -17.12 54.98
CA GLY A 779 -11.05 -15.79 55.51
C GLY A 779 -11.86 -15.54 56.77
N ARG A 780 -11.25 -14.80 57.76
CA ARG A 780 -11.90 -14.32 58.96
C ARG A 780 -12.63 -13.01 58.68
N TYR A 781 -13.37 -12.52 59.70
CA TYR A 781 -13.98 -11.20 59.64
C TYR A 781 -12.93 -10.12 59.34
N GLY A 782 -13.12 -9.34 58.28
CA GLY A 782 -12.12 -8.40 57.76
C GLY A 782 -11.16 -8.95 56.67
N GLU A 783 -11.04 -10.27 56.46
CA GLU A 783 -10.24 -10.93 55.45
C GLU A 783 -11.06 -11.35 54.20
N GLY A 784 -12.33 -10.99 54.10
CA GLY A 784 -13.24 -11.37 53.01
C GLY A 784 -14.16 -12.57 53.28
N GLU A 785 -14.08 -13.16 54.48
CA GLU A 785 -14.95 -14.23 55.02
C GLU A 785 -15.11 -15.45 54.08
N ALA A 786 -16.34 -15.87 53.74
CA ALA A 786 -16.63 -17.03 52.90
C ALA A 786 -16.27 -16.85 51.42
N GLY A 787 -15.90 -15.62 51.01
CA GLY A 787 -15.49 -15.32 49.62
C GLY A 787 -13.99 -15.46 49.37
N VAL A 788 -13.19 -15.82 50.37
CA VAL A 788 -11.73 -15.86 50.32
C VAL A 788 -11.19 -17.13 50.99
N THR A 789 -10.15 -17.72 50.43
CA THR A 789 -9.39 -18.82 51.04
C THR A 789 -7.95 -18.35 51.29
N VAL A 790 -7.50 -18.42 52.56
CA VAL A 790 -6.13 -18.15 52.97
C VAL A 790 -5.37 -19.47 53.02
N VAL A 791 -4.23 -19.55 52.29
CA VAL A 791 -3.42 -20.76 52.11
C VAL A 791 -2.05 -20.54 52.76
N GLU A 792 -1.64 -21.41 53.65
CA GLU A 792 -0.26 -21.52 54.20
C GLU A 792 0.53 -22.47 53.31
N LEU A 793 1.68 -22.01 52.84
CA LEU A 793 2.62 -22.82 52.04
C LEU A 793 3.72 -23.42 52.98
N LYS A 794 4.30 -24.53 52.51
CA LYS A 794 5.36 -25.22 53.26
C LYS A 794 6.70 -24.52 53.14
#